data_41e53e1b6eec46afc8c0dc43d86fa362
#
_entry.id   41e53e1b6eec46afc8c0dc43d86fa362
#
_cell.length_a   1.000
_cell.length_b   1.000
_cell.length_c   1.000
_cell.angle_alpha   90.00
_cell.angle_beta   90.00
_cell.angle_gamma   90.00
#
_symmetry.space_group_name_H-M   'P 1'
#
loop_
_entity.id
_entity.type
_entity.pdbx_description
1 polymer ?
#
loop_
_entity_poly.entity_id
_entity_poly.type
_entity_poly.pdbx_seq_one_letter_code
_entity_poly.pdbx_strand_id
1 'polypeptide(L)'
;MYFPLHCHTHFSLLDGLSKPNQIAKRVKKLGLSGCAITDHGNISGSVSFVRAMNRHGLKPILGCELYICKQHASERKKENASLNHLVVLAKNLDGWKQLIKVTSESNKAEFFYRKPRLSLDQLSEFCDGNLIAFSGHLGSDLAEVVFGEKSKEAFSAKTYEEAESLVDPNWLKNTTELAQKYNSIFGEGNFFLEIQLIDQNISPSQTVVAKALRYISKKTGIPCVATPDAHYASRDDAEDQRVLLCANLETTIPSIKKKMANGESVPLETFFRSNSYHIPSPEEMLEIHTKEELENSIKIADMCEEYNILRQPILPPFPCEKGPEETLRQLCRDGWAQKIKDKIPKSKHNEYADRVKHELEVLQTAGLSSYFLIVRDIVNYVRDNGWLPGPGRGSAAGCLVSYLIGITSIDPIKYGLIFERFYNSGRNTSERVSMPDIDVDVPVSKRDEIIDYIKSKYGQEKVGQMITFQTMMGRGAIKDVLRAYGGISFDEMNLITKHIPDKAAIADELQEMFEETGESSVIRWALENNSEKLMDWCYIDEEGGVQGRLAKRFEQAIRLEGTKRAQSKHAAGVVISPQPLNEICPMILDTKTKQPVGGLEMQDMEDIGMIKFDILGIAMLDKIMGVENILEKGTVI
;
A
#
# COMPACT_ATOMS: atom_id res chain seq x y z
N MET A 1 20.95 -6.41 -22.19
CA MET A 1 20.48 -6.01 -20.83
C MET A 1 19.49 -4.88 -20.99
N TYR A 2 18.50 -4.78 -20.12
CA TYR A 2 17.55 -3.69 -20.03
C TYR A 2 17.19 -3.45 -18.56
N PHE A 3 16.47 -2.37 -18.26
CA PHE A 3 15.94 -2.09 -16.92
C PHE A 3 14.41 -2.05 -16.97
N PRO A 4 13.67 -2.89 -16.21
CA PRO A 4 12.21 -2.88 -16.20
C PRO A 4 11.68 -1.58 -15.54
N LEU A 5 11.13 -0.67 -16.37
CA LEU A 5 10.70 0.67 -15.94
C LEU A 5 9.18 0.81 -15.76
N HIS A 6 8.40 -0.20 -16.18
CA HIS A 6 6.95 -0.22 -16.08
C HIS A 6 6.52 -1.57 -15.50
N CYS A 7 6.26 -1.60 -14.18
CA CYS A 7 5.91 -2.82 -13.46
C CYS A 7 4.89 -2.54 -12.37
N HIS A 8 3.86 -3.38 -12.32
CA HIS A 8 2.79 -3.36 -11.34
C HIS A 8 3.00 -4.40 -10.25
N THR A 9 2.66 -4.02 -9.03
CA THR A 9 2.63 -4.91 -7.87
C THR A 9 1.19 -5.20 -7.46
N HIS A 10 1.01 -6.01 -6.41
CA HIS A 10 -0.31 -6.25 -5.83
C HIS A 10 -0.95 -5.00 -5.18
N PHE A 11 -0.29 -3.83 -5.22
CA PHE A 11 -0.88 -2.54 -4.87
C PHE A 11 -1.68 -1.93 -6.04
N SER A 12 -1.50 -2.41 -7.26
CA SER A 12 -2.47 -2.28 -8.37
C SER A 12 -3.60 -3.27 -8.12
N LEU A 13 -4.54 -2.91 -7.22
CA LEU A 13 -5.52 -3.82 -6.61
C LEU A 13 -6.35 -4.58 -7.66
N LEU A 14 -6.39 -5.91 -7.51
CA LEU A 14 -7.12 -6.84 -8.36
C LEU A 14 -6.69 -6.80 -9.84
N ASP A 15 -5.47 -6.35 -10.09
CA ASP A 15 -4.85 -6.27 -11.42
C ASP A 15 -3.41 -6.79 -11.38
N GLY A 16 -2.50 -6.09 -10.71
CA GLY A 16 -1.16 -6.58 -10.43
C GLY A 16 -1.17 -7.73 -9.40
N LEU A 17 -0.39 -8.76 -9.65
CA LEU A 17 -0.35 -9.97 -8.82
C LEU A 17 0.81 -9.95 -7.81
N SER A 18 2.02 -9.60 -8.29
CA SER A 18 3.24 -9.92 -7.56
C SER A 18 3.49 -9.03 -6.37
N LYS A 19 3.89 -9.64 -5.26
CA LYS A 19 4.39 -8.93 -4.08
C LYS A 19 5.78 -8.35 -4.40
N PRO A 20 6.18 -7.22 -3.79
CA PRO A 20 7.50 -6.60 -4.01
C PRO A 20 8.68 -7.58 -3.93
N ASN A 21 8.66 -8.50 -2.96
CA ASN A 21 9.73 -9.49 -2.80
C ASN A 21 9.78 -10.53 -3.95
N GLN A 22 8.63 -10.88 -4.55
CA GLN A 22 8.59 -11.77 -5.71
C GLN A 22 9.20 -11.10 -6.93
N ILE A 23 8.92 -9.80 -7.14
CA ILE A 23 9.55 -8.99 -8.19
C ILE A 23 11.06 -8.93 -7.98
N ALA A 24 11.53 -8.61 -6.77
CA ALA A 24 12.95 -8.55 -6.46
C ALA A 24 13.66 -9.90 -6.71
N LYS A 25 13.07 -11.01 -6.27
CA LYS A 25 13.59 -12.36 -6.56
C LYS A 25 13.68 -12.63 -8.08
N ARG A 26 12.65 -12.25 -8.86
CA ARG A 26 12.64 -12.42 -10.32
C ARG A 26 13.71 -11.58 -11.00
N VAL A 27 13.80 -10.29 -10.66
CA VAL A 27 14.80 -9.34 -11.19
C VAL A 27 16.22 -9.87 -10.94
N LYS A 28 16.49 -10.33 -9.69
CA LYS A 28 17.78 -10.93 -9.33
C LYS A 28 18.07 -12.22 -10.12
N LYS A 29 17.06 -13.09 -10.26
CA LYS A 29 17.20 -14.34 -11.05
C LYS A 29 17.55 -14.08 -12.52
N LEU A 30 17.06 -12.98 -13.09
CA LEU A 30 17.35 -12.57 -14.47
C LEU A 30 18.68 -11.81 -14.61
N GLY A 31 19.41 -11.56 -13.50
CA GLY A 31 20.66 -10.81 -13.52
C GLY A 31 20.48 -9.32 -13.85
N LEU A 32 19.28 -8.77 -13.67
CA LEU A 32 18.99 -7.35 -13.87
C LEU A 32 19.44 -6.53 -12.66
N SER A 33 19.82 -5.27 -12.88
CA SER A 33 20.38 -4.39 -11.82
C SER A 33 19.32 -3.77 -10.90
N GLY A 34 18.04 -3.78 -11.29
CA GLY A 34 16.94 -3.20 -10.53
C GLY A 34 15.63 -3.22 -11.30
N CYS A 35 14.63 -2.53 -10.76
CA CYS A 35 13.30 -2.42 -11.34
C CYS A 35 12.60 -1.13 -10.86
N ALA A 36 11.69 -0.59 -11.64
CA ALA A 36 10.76 0.45 -11.20
C ALA A 36 9.45 -0.16 -10.70
N ILE A 37 8.81 0.51 -9.74
CA ILE A 37 7.41 0.29 -9.37
C ILE A 37 6.56 1.41 -9.96
N THR A 38 5.47 1.07 -10.64
CA THR A 38 4.58 2.02 -11.32
C THR A 38 3.12 1.62 -11.17
N ASP A 39 2.67 1.39 -9.95
CA ASP A 39 1.30 0.97 -9.68
C ASP A 39 0.26 1.99 -10.16
N HIS A 40 -0.93 1.51 -10.49
CA HIS A 40 -2.05 2.30 -11.01
C HIS A 40 -2.55 3.36 -10.02
N GLY A 41 -2.30 4.63 -10.29
CA GLY A 41 -2.85 5.78 -9.57
C GLY A 41 -2.50 5.87 -8.09
N ASN A 42 -1.52 5.12 -7.62
CA ASN A 42 -1.06 5.13 -6.24
C ASN A 42 0.43 4.80 -6.11
N ILE A 43 1.03 5.19 -4.99
CA ILE A 43 2.42 4.90 -4.61
C ILE A 43 2.50 4.18 -3.26
N SER A 44 1.42 3.53 -2.84
CA SER A 44 1.32 2.87 -1.54
C SER A 44 2.29 1.69 -1.38
N GLY A 45 2.76 1.12 -2.48
CA GLY A 45 3.72 0.02 -2.51
C GLY A 45 5.19 0.43 -2.37
N SER A 46 5.50 1.73 -2.42
CA SER A 46 6.88 2.23 -2.57
C SER A 46 7.80 1.82 -1.42
N VAL A 47 7.35 1.92 -0.17
CA VAL A 47 8.18 1.59 1.00
C VAL A 47 8.51 0.10 1.04
N SER A 48 7.52 -0.75 0.90
CA SER A 48 7.71 -2.21 0.88
C SER A 48 8.53 -2.66 -0.34
N PHE A 49 8.41 -1.94 -1.47
CA PHE A 49 9.23 -2.18 -2.66
C PHE A 49 10.71 -1.83 -2.43
N VAL A 50 10.99 -0.64 -1.88
CA VAL A 50 12.37 -0.23 -1.52
C VAL A 50 13.02 -1.25 -0.58
N ARG A 51 12.30 -1.67 0.47
CA ARG A 51 12.80 -2.70 1.39
C ARG A 51 13.11 -4.03 0.69
N ALA A 52 12.24 -4.47 -0.21
CA ALA A 52 12.45 -5.70 -0.95
C ALA A 52 13.66 -5.62 -1.89
N MET A 53 13.76 -4.54 -2.66
CA MET A 53 14.88 -4.33 -3.60
C MET A 53 16.21 -4.22 -2.86
N ASN A 54 16.29 -3.41 -1.79
CA ASN A 54 17.51 -3.23 -0.97
C ASN A 54 17.97 -4.57 -0.35
N ARG A 55 17.04 -5.39 0.16
CA ARG A 55 17.36 -6.72 0.71
C ARG A 55 18.04 -7.63 -0.31
N HIS A 56 17.74 -7.46 -1.59
CA HIS A 56 18.34 -8.23 -2.68
C HIS A 56 19.53 -7.55 -3.34
N GLY A 57 19.92 -6.34 -2.91
CA GLY A 57 21.01 -5.55 -3.48
C GLY A 57 20.68 -5.01 -4.87
N LEU A 58 19.41 -4.65 -5.12
CA LEU A 58 18.88 -4.18 -6.38
C LEU A 58 18.47 -2.71 -6.29
N LYS A 59 18.59 -1.97 -7.39
CA LYS A 59 18.19 -0.55 -7.48
C LYS A 59 16.67 -0.41 -7.57
N PRO A 60 15.97 0.20 -6.57
CA PRO A 60 14.58 0.58 -6.71
C PRO A 60 14.45 1.90 -7.46
N ILE A 61 13.49 2.02 -8.36
CA ILE A 61 13.02 3.30 -8.92
C ILE A 61 11.55 3.45 -8.56
N LEU A 62 11.17 4.60 -8.04
CA LEU A 62 9.81 4.87 -7.59
C LEU A 62 9.05 5.67 -8.63
N GLY A 63 7.85 5.22 -8.95
CA GLY A 63 6.98 5.81 -9.94
C GLY A 63 5.51 5.52 -9.69
N CYS A 64 4.69 5.95 -10.62
CA CYS A 64 3.25 5.72 -10.65
C CYS A 64 2.75 5.76 -12.08
N GLU A 65 1.86 4.88 -12.45
CA GLU A 65 1.07 5.03 -13.66
C GLU A 65 -0.16 5.87 -13.36
N LEU A 66 -0.11 7.13 -13.76
CA LEU A 66 -1.15 8.13 -13.50
C LEU A 66 -2.32 7.99 -14.46
N TYR A 67 -3.51 8.33 -13.99
CA TYR A 67 -4.71 8.47 -14.82
C TYR A 67 -4.87 9.93 -15.28
N ILE A 68 -4.83 10.15 -16.58
CA ILE A 68 -4.94 11.47 -17.21
C ILE A 68 -6.31 11.59 -17.88
N CYS A 69 -7.09 12.60 -17.49
CA CYS A 69 -8.36 12.95 -18.12
C CYS A 69 -8.20 14.08 -19.14
N LYS A 70 -9.11 14.15 -20.11
CA LYS A 70 -9.01 15.08 -21.25
C LYS A 70 -9.25 16.55 -20.87
N GLN A 71 -10.12 16.78 -19.89
CA GLN A 71 -10.49 18.11 -19.39
C GLN A 71 -10.13 18.21 -17.91
N HIS A 72 -10.33 19.38 -17.29
CA HIS A 72 -10.05 19.56 -15.87
C HIS A 72 -10.72 18.46 -15.02
N ALA A 73 -10.00 17.89 -14.05
CA ALA A 73 -10.41 16.70 -13.31
C ALA A 73 -11.72 16.88 -12.52
N SER A 74 -12.10 18.12 -12.17
CA SER A 74 -13.38 18.41 -11.51
C SER A 74 -14.61 18.23 -12.43
N GLU A 75 -14.41 18.18 -13.74
CA GLU A 75 -15.49 18.00 -14.69
C GLU A 75 -15.91 16.52 -14.76
N ARG A 76 -17.07 16.18 -14.17
CA ARG A 76 -17.61 14.82 -14.09
C ARG A 76 -18.56 14.49 -15.24
N LYS A 77 -18.25 14.94 -16.45
CA LYS A 77 -19.02 14.65 -17.66
C LYS A 77 -18.61 13.31 -18.25
N LYS A 78 -19.50 12.71 -19.08
CA LYS A 78 -19.26 11.42 -19.74
C LYS A 78 -18.02 11.48 -20.66
N GLU A 79 -17.82 12.61 -21.32
CA GLU A 79 -16.69 12.85 -22.23
C GLU A 79 -15.35 12.87 -21.49
N ASN A 80 -15.34 13.25 -20.21
CA ASN A 80 -14.16 13.28 -19.33
C ASN A 80 -14.06 12.03 -18.45
N ALA A 81 -14.85 11.00 -18.70
CA ALA A 81 -14.81 9.73 -17.94
C ALA A 81 -13.76 8.75 -18.50
N SER A 82 -13.34 8.91 -19.76
CA SER A 82 -12.23 8.16 -20.33
C SER A 82 -10.93 8.64 -19.72
N LEU A 83 -10.09 7.71 -19.32
CA LEU A 83 -8.81 7.99 -18.66
C LEU A 83 -7.69 7.40 -19.52
N ASN A 84 -6.66 8.19 -19.75
CA ASN A 84 -5.44 7.76 -20.38
C ASN A 84 -4.37 7.49 -19.32
N HIS A 85 -3.43 6.65 -19.63
CA HIS A 85 -2.35 6.24 -18.74
C HIS A 85 -1.07 7.00 -19.07
N LEU A 86 -0.33 7.40 -18.05
CA LEU A 86 0.96 8.06 -18.16
C LEU A 86 1.88 7.54 -17.04
N VAL A 87 2.97 6.90 -17.41
CA VAL A 87 3.95 6.44 -16.43
C VAL A 87 4.86 7.60 -16.06
N VAL A 88 5.03 7.82 -14.75
CA VAL A 88 5.88 8.88 -14.20
C VAL A 88 6.82 8.31 -13.14
N LEU A 89 8.12 8.59 -13.26
CA LEU A 89 9.17 8.15 -12.33
C LEU A 89 9.76 9.36 -11.58
N ALA A 90 10.10 9.17 -10.32
CA ALA A 90 10.86 10.12 -9.52
C ALA A 90 12.35 9.99 -9.82
N LYS A 91 12.96 11.05 -10.33
CA LYS A 91 14.38 11.09 -10.71
C LYS A 91 15.30 11.17 -9.50
N ASN A 92 14.84 11.84 -8.44
CA ASN A 92 15.56 12.06 -7.19
C ASN A 92 14.58 12.27 -6.02
N LEU A 93 15.09 12.65 -4.85
CA LEU A 93 14.25 12.86 -3.66
C LEU A 93 13.22 13.99 -3.85
N ASP A 94 13.52 15.02 -4.62
CA ASP A 94 12.56 16.09 -4.90
C ASP A 94 11.48 15.63 -5.88
N GLY A 95 11.84 14.82 -6.88
CA GLY A 95 10.88 14.11 -7.72
C GLY A 95 9.97 13.16 -6.92
N TRP A 96 10.50 12.48 -5.90
CA TRP A 96 9.67 11.70 -4.99
C TRP A 96 8.65 12.55 -4.22
N LYS A 97 9.06 13.70 -3.69
CA LYS A 97 8.14 14.64 -3.04
C LYS A 97 7.08 15.19 -4.01
N GLN A 98 7.45 15.44 -5.27
CA GLN A 98 6.50 15.82 -6.31
C GLN A 98 5.50 14.71 -6.60
N LEU A 99 5.96 13.47 -6.70
CA LEU A 99 5.09 12.32 -6.93
C LEU A 99 4.09 12.11 -5.78
N ILE A 100 4.51 12.36 -4.52
CA ILE A 100 3.60 12.42 -3.36
C ILE A 100 2.53 13.50 -3.56
N LYS A 101 2.91 14.70 -3.99
CA LYS A 101 1.97 15.80 -4.22
C LYS A 101 1.01 15.50 -5.38
N VAL A 102 1.51 15.00 -6.49
CA VAL A 102 0.71 14.62 -7.68
C VAL A 102 -0.33 13.56 -7.31
N THR A 103 0.09 12.50 -6.61
CA THR A 103 -0.83 11.43 -6.19
C THR A 103 -1.84 11.94 -5.16
N SER A 104 -1.44 12.82 -4.24
CA SER A 104 -2.35 13.45 -3.28
C SER A 104 -3.37 14.35 -3.98
N GLU A 105 -2.93 15.15 -4.95
CA GLU A 105 -3.79 16.04 -5.73
C GLU A 105 -4.85 15.24 -6.50
N SER A 106 -4.43 14.19 -7.23
CA SER A 106 -5.34 13.33 -8.00
C SER A 106 -6.42 12.66 -7.14
N ASN A 107 -6.15 12.50 -5.86
CA ASN A 107 -7.07 11.88 -4.89
C ASN A 107 -7.97 12.88 -4.15
N LYS A 108 -7.90 14.18 -4.42
CA LYS A 108 -8.86 15.13 -3.85
C LYS A 108 -10.30 14.75 -4.23
N ALA A 109 -11.23 14.91 -3.29
CA ALA A 109 -12.63 14.51 -3.47
C ALA A 109 -13.29 15.13 -4.72
N GLU A 110 -12.90 16.35 -5.09
CA GLU A 110 -13.37 17.05 -6.28
C GLU A 110 -12.82 16.48 -7.60
N PHE A 111 -11.62 15.88 -7.59
CA PHE A 111 -10.96 15.32 -8.78
C PHE A 111 -11.18 13.83 -8.93
N PHE A 112 -11.43 13.13 -7.84
CA PHE A 112 -11.68 11.69 -7.85
C PHE A 112 -13.03 11.37 -8.51
N TYR A 113 -12.96 10.64 -9.61
CA TYR A 113 -14.15 10.09 -10.27
C TYR A 113 -13.90 8.65 -10.69
N ARG A 114 -14.35 7.69 -9.89
CA ARG A 114 -14.06 6.24 -9.96
C ARG A 114 -12.58 5.90 -9.74
N LYS A 115 -11.68 6.71 -10.24
CA LYS A 115 -10.22 6.62 -10.13
C LYS A 115 -9.66 8.00 -9.74
N PRO A 116 -8.49 8.06 -9.09
CA PRO A 116 -7.76 9.31 -8.91
C PRO A 116 -7.28 9.80 -10.29
N ARG A 117 -7.46 11.07 -10.60
CA ARG A 117 -7.13 11.59 -11.93
C ARG A 117 -6.74 13.07 -11.94
N LEU A 118 -5.98 13.47 -12.92
CA LEU A 118 -5.64 14.85 -13.24
C LEU A 118 -5.74 15.07 -14.76
N SER A 119 -5.94 16.31 -15.19
CA SER A 119 -5.65 16.69 -16.57
C SER A 119 -4.14 16.92 -16.74
N LEU A 120 -3.68 16.92 -17.99
CA LEU A 120 -2.28 17.20 -18.29
C LEU A 120 -1.85 18.61 -17.81
N ASP A 121 -2.76 19.60 -17.93
CA ASP A 121 -2.47 20.97 -17.48
C ASP A 121 -2.34 21.05 -15.95
N GLN A 122 -3.20 20.31 -15.18
CA GLN A 122 -3.05 20.21 -13.73
C GLN A 122 -1.75 19.50 -13.34
N LEU A 123 -1.37 18.42 -14.05
CA LEU A 123 -0.12 17.71 -13.80
C LEU A 123 1.10 18.62 -14.04
N SER A 124 1.04 19.50 -15.05
CA SER A 124 2.14 20.40 -15.39
C SER A 124 2.55 21.34 -14.26
N GLU A 125 1.64 21.65 -13.32
CA GLU A 125 1.93 22.49 -12.15
C GLU A 125 2.92 21.84 -11.17
N PHE A 126 3.11 20.53 -11.27
CA PHE A 126 4.01 19.75 -10.41
C PHE A 126 5.32 19.34 -11.10
N CYS A 127 5.50 19.70 -12.38
CA CYS A 127 6.67 19.29 -13.16
C CYS A 127 7.73 20.41 -13.17
N ASP A 128 8.90 20.15 -12.59
CA ASP A 128 10.03 21.09 -12.53
C ASP A 128 11.37 20.45 -12.96
N GLY A 129 11.30 19.34 -13.74
CA GLY A 129 12.47 18.64 -14.25
C GLY A 129 12.98 17.49 -13.37
N ASN A 130 12.33 17.22 -12.22
CA ASN A 130 12.68 16.10 -11.32
C ASN A 130 11.83 14.84 -11.54
N LEU A 131 10.91 14.86 -12.51
CA LEU A 131 10.09 13.73 -12.94
C LEU A 131 10.50 13.30 -14.35
N ILE A 132 10.50 12.00 -14.59
CA ILE A 132 10.65 11.39 -15.93
C ILE A 132 9.31 10.77 -16.29
N ALA A 133 8.85 10.93 -17.54
CA ALA A 133 7.59 10.36 -17.98
C ALA A 133 7.71 9.53 -19.27
N PHE A 134 6.81 8.56 -19.42
CA PHE A 134 6.65 7.73 -20.61
C PHE A 134 5.24 7.88 -21.15
N SER A 135 5.13 7.84 -22.48
CA SER A 135 3.85 8.05 -23.17
C SER A 135 2.73 7.07 -22.80
N GLY A 136 3.05 5.94 -22.17
CA GLY A 136 2.09 4.89 -21.84
C GLY A 136 1.87 3.88 -22.97
N HIS A 137 0.94 2.96 -22.74
CA HIS A 137 0.58 1.85 -23.64
C HIS A 137 -0.60 2.21 -24.55
N LEU A 138 -1.32 1.18 -25.13
CA LEU A 138 -2.49 1.41 -25.97
C LEU A 138 -3.61 2.25 -25.34
N GLY A 139 -3.69 2.29 -23.99
CA GLY A 139 -4.59 3.16 -23.25
C GLY A 139 -4.11 4.61 -23.10
N SER A 140 -3.02 5.02 -23.74
CA SER A 140 -2.50 6.39 -23.71
C SER A 140 -3.18 7.31 -24.71
N ASP A 141 -3.09 8.62 -24.46
CA ASP A 141 -3.61 9.64 -25.37
C ASP A 141 -2.80 9.70 -26.68
N LEU A 142 -1.49 9.44 -26.65
CA LEU A 142 -0.68 9.34 -27.86
C LEU A 142 -1.14 8.20 -28.77
N ALA A 143 -1.46 7.04 -28.20
CA ALA A 143 -2.03 5.93 -28.98
C ALA A 143 -3.44 6.26 -29.51
N GLU A 144 -4.28 6.90 -28.69
CA GLU A 144 -5.60 7.39 -29.15
C GLU A 144 -5.46 8.34 -30.35
N VAL A 145 -4.52 9.28 -30.30
CA VAL A 145 -4.32 10.30 -31.34
C VAL A 145 -3.83 9.68 -32.65
N VAL A 146 -3.08 8.57 -32.62
CA VAL A 146 -2.68 7.84 -33.83
C VAL A 146 -3.90 7.36 -34.63
N PHE A 147 -4.98 6.96 -33.96
CA PHE A 147 -6.18 6.44 -34.60
C PHE A 147 -7.35 7.44 -34.63
N GLY A 148 -7.26 8.54 -33.89
CA GLY A 148 -8.30 9.55 -33.77
C GLY A 148 -9.62 8.96 -33.25
N GLU A 149 -10.74 9.30 -33.88
CA GLU A 149 -12.09 8.82 -33.49
C GLU A 149 -12.26 7.31 -33.61
N LYS A 150 -11.39 6.64 -34.39
CA LYS A 150 -11.41 5.19 -34.63
C LYS A 150 -10.59 4.38 -33.63
N SER A 151 -10.04 5.00 -32.59
CA SER A 151 -9.15 4.34 -31.61
C SER A 151 -9.76 3.07 -31.01
N LYS A 152 -11.03 3.09 -30.63
CA LYS A 152 -11.71 1.91 -30.07
C LYS A 152 -11.82 0.74 -31.05
N GLU A 153 -12.06 1.03 -32.31
CA GLU A 153 -12.13 0.05 -33.38
C GLU A 153 -10.74 -0.52 -33.66
N ALA A 154 -9.73 0.36 -33.76
CA ALA A 154 -8.34 -0.02 -33.96
C ALA A 154 -7.78 -0.91 -32.83
N PHE A 155 -8.09 -0.61 -31.56
CA PHE A 155 -7.67 -1.44 -30.43
C PHE A 155 -8.33 -2.82 -30.40
N SER A 156 -9.43 -3.02 -31.15
CA SER A 156 -10.12 -4.29 -31.31
C SER A 156 -9.77 -5.01 -32.61
N ALA A 157 -8.90 -4.44 -33.45
CA ALA A 157 -8.47 -5.01 -34.74
C ALA A 157 -7.81 -6.39 -34.52
N LYS A 158 -8.04 -7.29 -35.46
CA LYS A 158 -7.54 -8.68 -35.42
C LYS A 158 -6.28 -8.88 -36.25
N THR A 159 -6.02 -8.00 -37.23
CA THR A 159 -4.84 -8.03 -38.05
C THR A 159 -4.13 -6.69 -38.10
N TYR A 160 -2.87 -6.70 -38.48
CA TYR A 160 -2.09 -5.48 -38.65
C TYR A 160 -2.69 -4.56 -39.72
N GLU A 161 -3.10 -5.13 -40.86
CA GLU A 161 -3.69 -4.39 -42.00
C GLU A 161 -5.00 -3.72 -41.61
N GLU A 162 -5.82 -4.40 -40.78
CA GLU A 162 -7.05 -3.82 -40.22
C GLU A 162 -6.72 -2.61 -39.35
N ALA A 163 -5.81 -2.77 -38.38
CA ALA A 163 -5.39 -1.69 -37.50
C ALA A 163 -4.75 -0.52 -38.27
N GLU A 164 -3.86 -0.80 -39.25
CA GLU A 164 -3.20 0.22 -40.06
C GLU A 164 -4.20 1.02 -40.90
N SER A 165 -5.25 0.38 -41.43
CA SER A 165 -6.30 1.05 -42.20
C SER A 165 -7.13 2.06 -41.41
N LEU A 166 -7.08 1.97 -40.08
CA LEU A 166 -7.81 2.82 -39.14
C LEU A 166 -6.99 4.03 -38.62
N VAL A 167 -5.74 4.18 -39.09
CA VAL A 167 -4.88 5.31 -38.71
C VAL A 167 -5.50 6.63 -39.20
N ASP A 168 -5.54 7.65 -38.32
CA ASP A 168 -6.08 8.96 -38.66
C ASP A 168 -5.22 9.67 -39.69
N PRO A 169 -5.79 10.28 -40.75
CA PRO A 169 -4.99 10.99 -41.78
C PRO A 169 -4.11 12.11 -41.19
N ASN A 170 -4.47 12.70 -40.09
CA ASN A 170 -3.74 13.79 -39.41
C ASN A 170 -2.84 13.28 -38.27
N TRP A 171 -2.72 11.95 -38.09
CA TRP A 171 -2.00 11.36 -36.96
C TRP A 171 -0.61 11.98 -36.76
N LEU A 172 0.12 12.18 -37.84
CA LEU A 172 1.51 12.66 -37.79
C LEU A 172 1.60 14.07 -37.14
N LYS A 173 0.70 14.97 -37.53
CA LYS A 173 0.65 16.32 -36.99
C LYS A 173 0.23 16.27 -35.49
N ASN A 174 -0.89 15.62 -35.26
CA ASN A 174 -1.51 15.60 -33.91
C ASN A 174 -0.62 14.90 -32.89
N THR A 175 -0.03 13.74 -33.24
CA THR A 175 0.88 13.02 -32.35
C THR A 175 2.19 13.78 -32.12
N THR A 176 2.72 14.48 -33.16
CA THR A 176 3.91 15.33 -33.01
C THR A 176 3.65 16.47 -32.02
N GLU A 177 2.53 17.19 -32.16
CA GLU A 177 2.16 18.31 -31.29
C GLU A 177 1.98 17.83 -29.85
N LEU A 178 1.30 16.70 -29.64
CA LEU A 178 1.08 16.14 -28.31
C LEU A 178 2.39 15.66 -27.66
N ALA A 179 3.25 14.96 -28.41
CA ALA A 179 4.55 14.52 -27.90
C ALA A 179 5.45 15.70 -27.51
N GLN A 180 5.45 16.77 -28.32
CA GLN A 180 6.17 18.01 -27.97
C GLN A 180 5.59 18.71 -26.76
N LYS A 181 4.24 18.70 -26.57
CA LYS A 181 3.61 19.23 -25.36
C LYS A 181 4.10 18.49 -24.12
N TYR A 182 4.12 17.15 -24.13
CA TYR A 182 4.66 16.35 -23.03
C TYR A 182 6.14 16.64 -22.78
N ASN A 183 6.96 16.70 -23.82
CA ASN A 183 8.37 17.00 -23.69
C ASN A 183 8.62 18.39 -23.09
N SER A 184 7.77 19.37 -23.41
CA SER A 184 7.84 20.72 -22.81
C SER A 184 7.45 20.71 -21.33
N ILE A 185 6.45 19.91 -20.94
CA ILE A 185 5.97 19.83 -19.54
C ILE A 185 7.03 19.20 -18.63
N PHE A 186 7.59 18.06 -19.03
CA PHE A 186 8.58 17.34 -18.23
C PHE A 186 10.01 17.89 -18.37
N GLY A 187 10.25 18.69 -19.41
CA GLY A 187 11.56 19.22 -19.78
C GLY A 187 12.32 18.30 -20.73
N GLU A 188 13.18 18.90 -21.53
CA GLU A 188 13.98 18.19 -22.52
C GLU A 188 14.81 17.07 -21.88
N GLY A 189 14.71 15.86 -22.45
CA GLY A 189 15.40 14.67 -21.96
C GLY A 189 14.71 13.94 -20.81
N ASN A 190 13.55 14.41 -20.32
CA ASN A 190 12.77 13.73 -19.25
C ASN A 190 11.46 13.12 -19.78
N PHE A 191 11.18 13.18 -21.07
CA PHE A 191 10.02 12.52 -21.67
C PHE A 191 10.46 11.52 -22.74
N PHE A 192 9.86 10.33 -22.74
CA PHE A 192 10.20 9.23 -23.64
C PHE A 192 8.94 8.64 -24.28
N LEU A 193 9.07 8.19 -25.53
CA LEU A 193 8.01 7.47 -26.24
C LEU A 193 8.09 5.99 -25.87
N GLU A 194 7.10 5.50 -25.16
CA GLU A 194 7.06 4.12 -24.66
C GLU A 194 6.66 3.14 -25.77
N ILE A 195 7.46 2.12 -25.95
CA ILE A 195 7.22 1.05 -26.89
C ILE A 195 6.93 -0.24 -26.13
N GLN A 196 5.71 -0.77 -26.31
CA GLN A 196 5.28 -2.05 -25.79
C GLN A 196 4.88 -2.95 -26.97
N LEU A 197 5.54 -4.08 -27.14
CA LEU A 197 5.27 -5.06 -28.21
C LEU A 197 5.05 -6.47 -27.64
N ILE A 198 4.72 -6.54 -26.34
CA ILE A 198 4.60 -7.79 -25.59
C ILE A 198 3.48 -8.71 -26.10
N ASP A 199 2.46 -8.14 -26.74
CA ASP A 199 1.29 -8.85 -27.24
C ASP A 199 0.94 -8.48 -28.70
N GLN A 200 1.91 -8.10 -29.48
CA GLN A 200 1.69 -7.67 -30.88
C GLN A 200 0.93 -8.71 -31.75
N ASN A 201 1.01 -9.99 -31.42
CA ASN A 201 0.28 -11.06 -32.09
C ASN A 201 -1.20 -11.15 -31.68
N ILE A 202 -1.55 -10.63 -30.50
CA ILE A 202 -2.92 -10.61 -29.96
C ILE A 202 -3.56 -9.24 -30.16
N SER A 203 -2.74 -8.19 -30.04
CA SER A 203 -3.13 -6.78 -30.21
C SER A 203 -2.28 -6.13 -31.30
N PRO A 204 -2.59 -6.34 -32.61
CA PRO A 204 -1.78 -5.83 -33.72
C PRO A 204 -1.62 -4.31 -33.72
N SER A 205 -2.53 -3.57 -33.08
CA SER A 205 -2.44 -2.13 -32.88
C SER A 205 -1.16 -1.70 -32.15
N GLN A 206 -0.59 -2.56 -31.29
CA GLN A 206 0.71 -2.29 -30.66
C GLN A 206 1.80 -2.04 -31.69
N THR A 207 1.83 -2.84 -32.75
CA THR A 207 2.80 -2.68 -33.86
C THR A 207 2.58 -1.38 -34.63
N VAL A 208 1.32 -1.01 -34.88
CA VAL A 208 0.98 0.26 -35.58
C VAL A 208 1.41 1.45 -34.73
N VAL A 209 1.05 1.48 -33.44
CA VAL A 209 1.46 2.55 -32.52
C VAL A 209 2.98 2.61 -32.38
N ALA A 210 3.67 1.49 -32.22
CA ALA A 210 5.12 1.45 -32.12
C ALA A 210 5.81 2.03 -33.37
N LYS A 211 5.31 1.70 -34.58
CA LYS A 211 5.83 2.29 -35.84
C LYS A 211 5.61 3.80 -35.88
N ALA A 212 4.42 4.28 -35.46
CA ALA A 212 4.11 5.69 -35.42
C ALA A 212 5.03 6.43 -34.42
N LEU A 213 5.19 5.92 -33.20
CA LEU A 213 6.05 6.51 -32.16
C LEU A 213 7.53 6.52 -32.59
N ARG A 214 8.04 5.46 -33.20
CA ARG A 214 9.41 5.42 -33.79
C ARG A 214 9.60 6.47 -34.90
N TYR A 215 8.56 6.73 -35.69
CA TYR A 215 8.60 7.80 -36.68
C TYR A 215 8.61 9.19 -36.02
N ILE A 216 7.78 9.41 -35.01
CA ILE A 216 7.76 10.65 -34.20
C ILE A 216 9.12 10.87 -33.54
N SER A 217 9.72 9.82 -32.95
CA SER A 217 11.06 9.89 -32.37
C SER A 217 12.10 10.44 -33.35
N LYS A 218 12.14 9.91 -34.55
CA LYS A 218 13.07 10.39 -35.62
C LYS A 218 12.82 11.83 -36.01
N LYS A 219 11.56 12.27 -35.98
CA LYS A 219 11.17 13.64 -36.37
C LYS A 219 11.43 14.67 -35.27
N THR A 220 11.23 14.30 -34.01
CA THR A 220 11.26 15.24 -32.86
C THR A 220 12.54 15.15 -32.05
N GLY A 221 13.31 14.06 -32.17
CA GLY A 221 14.44 13.75 -31.31
C GLY A 221 14.06 13.18 -29.95
N ILE A 222 12.77 13.03 -29.62
CA ILE A 222 12.32 12.40 -28.37
C ILE A 222 12.60 10.90 -28.44
N PRO A 223 13.43 10.32 -27.54
CA PRO A 223 13.83 8.93 -27.68
C PRO A 223 12.72 7.94 -27.33
N CYS A 224 12.76 6.76 -27.97
CA CYS A 224 11.90 5.64 -27.60
C CYS A 224 12.53 4.82 -26.47
N VAL A 225 11.69 4.20 -25.62
CA VAL A 225 12.08 3.27 -24.56
C VAL A 225 11.19 2.03 -24.58
N ALA A 226 11.80 0.85 -24.45
CA ALA A 226 11.08 -0.41 -24.34
C ALA A 226 10.72 -0.70 -22.87
N THR A 227 9.47 -1.09 -22.61
CA THR A 227 8.99 -1.47 -21.28
C THR A 227 8.17 -2.76 -21.32
N PRO A 228 8.14 -3.56 -20.22
CA PRO A 228 7.40 -4.82 -20.20
C PRO A 228 5.94 -4.69 -19.77
N ASP A 229 5.53 -3.58 -19.16
CA ASP A 229 4.20 -3.44 -18.54
C ASP A 229 3.82 -4.68 -17.68
N ALA A 230 4.75 -5.07 -16.80
CA ALA A 230 4.65 -6.34 -16.10
C ALA A 230 3.61 -6.26 -14.96
N HIS A 231 2.66 -7.20 -14.96
CA HIS A 231 1.62 -7.35 -13.94
C HIS A 231 1.86 -8.55 -13.01
N TYR A 232 2.84 -9.39 -13.36
CA TYR A 232 3.30 -10.50 -12.54
C TYR A 232 4.78 -10.81 -12.78
N ALA A 233 5.42 -11.52 -11.85
CA ALA A 233 6.86 -11.73 -11.89
C ALA A 233 7.28 -12.74 -12.98
N SER A 234 6.61 -13.86 -13.10
CA SER A 234 6.95 -14.95 -14.00
C SER A 234 5.79 -15.32 -14.92
N ARG A 235 6.10 -15.84 -16.11
CA ARG A 235 5.10 -16.25 -17.12
C ARG A 235 4.06 -17.23 -16.58
N ASP A 236 4.48 -18.11 -15.66
CA ASP A 236 3.61 -19.12 -15.05
C ASP A 236 2.57 -18.50 -14.08
N ASP A 237 2.78 -17.27 -13.63
CA ASP A 237 1.88 -16.56 -12.72
C ASP A 237 0.61 -16.02 -13.43
N ALA A 238 0.55 -16.08 -14.75
CA ALA A 238 -0.57 -15.55 -15.55
C ALA A 238 -1.94 -16.14 -15.13
N GLU A 239 -2.00 -17.43 -14.83
CA GLU A 239 -3.25 -18.09 -14.39
C GLU A 239 -3.68 -17.59 -13.00
N ASP A 240 -2.74 -17.27 -12.12
CA ASP A 240 -3.02 -16.72 -10.79
C ASP A 240 -3.57 -15.29 -10.92
N GLN A 241 -3.02 -14.46 -11.82
CA GLN A 241 -3.55 -13.14 -12.13
C GLN A 241 -5.00 -13.20 -12.64
N ARG A 242 -5.33 -14.17 -13.51
CA ARG A 242 -6.70 -14.35 -14.03
C ARG A 242 -7.73 -14.59 -12.92
N VAL A 243 -7.33 -15.22 -11.81
CA VAL A 243 -8.20 -15.34 -10.63
C VAL A 243 -8.49 -13.98 -10.01
N LEU A 244 -7.48 -13.11 -9.88
CA LEU A 244 -7.67 -11.73 -9.40
C LEU A 244 -8.59 -10.94 -10.32
N LEU A 245 -8.38 -11.03 -11.64
CA LEU A 245 -9.23 -10.37 -12.63
C LEU A 245 -10.68 -10.87 -12.58
N CYS A 246 -10.89 -12.17 -12.36
CA CYS A 246 -12.23 -12.72 -12.17
C CYS A 246 -12.91 -12.15 -10.91
N ALA A 247 -12.16 -11.95 -9.82
CA ALA A 247 -12.67 -11.31 -8.61
C ALA A 247 -12.99 -9.83 -8.84
N ASN A 248 -12.18 -9.12 -9.64
CA ASN A 248 -12.42 -7.73 -10.02
C ASN A 248 -13.67 -7.56 -10.90
N LEU A 249 -13.83 -8.45 -11.88
CA LEU A 249 -14.93 -8.42 -12.86
C LEU A 249 -16.19 -9.16 -12.37
N GLU A 250 -16.20 -9.68 -11.15
CA GLU A 250 -17.29 -10.47 -10.56
C GLU A 250 -17.77 -11.60 -11.50
N THR A 251 -16.83 -12.33 -12.11
CA THR A 251 -17.09 -13.33 -13.15
C THR A 251 -16.26 -14.61 -12.93
N THR A 252 -16.34 -15.53 -13.88
CA THR A 252 -15.58 -16.79 -13.88
C THR A 252 -14.79 -16.97 -15.17
N ILE A 253 -13.66 -17.69 -15.10
CA ILE A 253 -12.83 -18.03 -16.27
C ILE A 253 -13.63 -18.74 -17.37
N PRO A 254 -14.49 -19.75 -17.06
CA PRO A 254 -15.35 -20.36 -18.09
C PRO A 254 -16.32 -19.38 -18.75
N SER A 255 -16.90 -18.43 -17.98
CA SER A 255 -17.78 -17.39 -18.52
C SER A 255 -17.04 -16.46 -19.47
N ILE A 256 -15.85 -16.01 -19.09
CA ILE A 256 -14.97 -15.19 -19.93
C ILE A 256 -14.64 -15.92 -21.23
N LYS A 257 -14.16 -17.17 -21.15
CA LYS A 257 -13.82 -17.99 -22.32
C LYS A 257 -15.03 -18.17 -23.26
N LYS A 258 -16.23 -18.38 -22.71
CA LYS A 258 -17.47 -18.50 -23.50
C LYS A 258 -17.79 -17.20 -24.23
N LYS A 259 -17.72 -16.05 -23.56
CA LYS A 259 -17.95 -14.73 -24.19
C LYS A 259 -16.96 -14.48 -25.32
N MET A 260 -15.67 -14.72 -25.07
CA MET A 260 -14.63 -14.58 -26.09
C MET A 260 -14.85 -15.49 -27.30
N ALA A 261 -15.27 -16.75 -27.08
CA ALA A 261 -15.59 -17.69 -28.16
C ALA A 261 -16.80 -17.23 -28.98
N ASN A 262 -17.75 -16.53 -28.38
CA ASN A 262 -18.91 -15.94 -29.06
C ASN A 262 -18.59 -14.60 -29.77
N GLY A 263 -17.35 -14.10 -29.68
CA GLY A 263 -16.97 -12.79 -30.23
C GLY A 263 -17.50 -11.59 -29.42
N GLU A 264 -17.94 -11.82 -28.18
CA GLU A 264 -18.40 -10.75 -27.30
C GLU A 264 -17.18 -10.01 -26.71
N SER A 265 -17.28 -8.69 -26.57
CA SER A 265 -16.25 -7.87 -25.90
C SER A 265 -16.17 -8.19 -24.42
N VAL A 266 -14.98 -8.44 -23.93
CA VAL A 266 -14.67 -8.72 -22.52
C VAL A 266 -13.71 -7.65 -21.99
N PRO A 267 -14.01 -7.02 -20.83
CA PRO A 267 -13.02 -6.14 -20.21
C PRO A 267 -11.72 -6.90 -19.90
N LEU A 268 -10.58 -6.25 -20.10
CA LEU A 268 -9.25 -6.81 -19.85
C LEU A 268 -8.99 -8.12 -20.62
N GLU A 269 -9.62 -8.29 -21.80
CA GLU A 269 -9.56 -9.49 -22.63
C GLU A 269 -8.13 -9.95 -22.92
N THR A 270 -7.22 -9.01 -23.12
CA THR A 270 -5.81 -9.28 -23.44
C THR A 270 -5.13 -10.14 -22.38
N PHE A 271 -5.35 -9.87 -21.08
CA PHE A 271 -4.81 -10.68 -20.00
C PHE A 271 -5.35 -12.12 -19.96
N PHE A 272 -6.57 -12.35 -20.45
CA PHE A 272 -7.13 -13.70 -20.55
C PHE A 272 -6.58 -14.47 -21.76
N ARG A 273 -6.06 -13.77 -22.76
CA ARG A 273 -5.45 -14.37 -23.97
C ARG A 273 -3.94 -14.53 -23.86
N SER A 274 -3.28 -13.65 -23.10
CA SER A 274 -1.83 -13.52 -23.03
C SER A 274 -1.25 -14.05 -21.72
N ASN A 275 -0.01 -14.57 -21.78
CA ASN A 275 0.84 -14.85 -20.63
C ASN A 275 2.10 -13.96 -20.64
N SER A 276 2.09 -12.85 -21.37
CA SER A 276 3.30 -12.07 -21.66
C SER A 276 3.53 -10.89 -20.71
N TYR A 277 2.57 -10.59 -19.80
CA TYR A 277 2.67 -9.49 -18.83
C TYR A 277 3.54 -9.84 -17.61
N HIS A 278 4.60 -10.60 -17.80
CA HIS A 278 5.61 -10.93 -16.80
C HIS A 278 6.84 -10.02 -16.95
N ILE A 279 7.80 -10.10 -16.02
CA ILE A 279 9.11 -9.49 -16.20
C ILE A 279 9.93 -10.42 -17.11
N PRO A 280 10.13 -10.05 -18.40
CA PRO A 280 10.81 -10.91 -19.36
C PRO A 280 12.31 -10.92 -19.15
N SER A 281 12.99 -11.92 -19.73
CA SER A 281 14.45 -11.93 -19.81
C SER A 281 14.96 -10.88 -20.82
N PRO A 282 16.25 -10.50 -20.73
CA PRO A 282 16.85 -9.63 -21.76
C PRO A 282 16.76 -10.18 -23.18
N GLU A 283 16.81 -11.50 -23.33
CA GLU A 283 16.68 -12.19 -24.61
C GLU A 283 15.26 -12.04 -25.16
N GLU A 284 14.23 -12.32 -24.35
CA GLU A 284 12.82 -12.13 -24.73
C GLU A 284 12.54 -10.68 -25.16
N MET A 285 13.08 -9.70 -24.44
CA MET A 285 12.93 -8.28 -24.81
C MET A 285 13.63 -7.94 -26.12
N LEU A 286 14.79 -8.52 -26.39
CA LEU A 286 15.56 -8.26 -27.62
C LEU A 286 14.91 -8.88 -28.88
N GLU A 287 14.07 -9.91 -28.71
CA GLU A 287 13.30 -10.51 -29.82
C GLU A 287 12.25 -9.55 -30.39
N ILE A 288 11.71 -8.64 -29.57
CA ILE A 288 10.58 -7.78 -29.94
C ILE A 288 10.92 -6.28 -29.98
N HIS A 289 12.01 -5.86 -29.35
CA HIS A 289 12.44 -4.46 -29.28
C HIS A 289 13.82 -4.25 -29.92
N THR A 290 14.12 -3.02 -30.27
CA THR A 290 15.45 -2.66 -30.74
C THR A 290 16.45 -2.55 -29.58
N LYS A 291 17.74 -2.77 -29.91
CA LYS A 291 18.82 -2.61 -28.92
C LYS A 291 18.85 -1.21 -28.32
N GLU A 292 18.61 -0.17 -29.14
CA GLU A 292 18.56 1.23 -28.68
C GLU A 292 17.43 1.48 -27.67
N GLU A 293 16.23 0.94 -27.90
CA GLU A 293 15.09 1.06 -26.99
C GLU A 293 15.38 0.41 -25.63
N LEU A 294 16.11 -0.71 -25.62
CA LEU A 294 16.55 -1.39 -24.39
C LEU A 294 17.66 -0.59 -23.67
N GLU A 295 18.66 -0.09 -24.42
CA GLU A 295 19.72 0.75 -23.87
C GLU A 295 19.18 2.04 -23.26
N ASN A 296 18.12 2.61 -23.84
CA ASN A 296 17.47 3.78 -23.30
C ASN A 296 16.80 3.49 -21.94
N SER A 297 16.31 2.28 -21.68
CA SER A 297 15.81 1.92 -20.35
C SER A 297 16.91 1.95 -19.28
N ILE A 298 18.13 1.56 -19.64
CA ILE A 298 19.30 1.63 -18.74
C ILE A 298 19.70 3.09 -18.52
N LYS A 299 19.76 3.91 -19.59
CA LYS A 299 20.08 5.34 -19.46
C LYS A 299 19.08 6.06 -18.54
N ILE A 300 17.79 5.75 -18.65
CA ILE A 300 16.77 6.30 -17.76
C ILE A 300 17.00 5.87 -16.33
N ALA A 301 17.34 4.60 -16.10
CA ALA A 301 17.68 4.11 -14.78
C ALA A 301 18.92 4.81 -14.20
N ASP A 302 19.91 5.14 -15.03
CA ASP A 302 21.11 5.88 -14.63
C ASP A 302 20.81 7.37 -14.36
N MET A 303 19.79 7.96 -15.00
CA MET A 303 19.31 9.31 -14.69
C MET A 303 18.62 9.39 -13.33
N CYS A 304 18.10 8.29 -12.82
CA CYS A 304 17.49 8.24 -11.50
C CYS A 304 18.58 8.08 -10.43
N GLU A 305 18.67 9.07 -9.56
CA GLU A 305 19.63 9.07 -8.43
C GLU A 305 19.24 8.00 -7.40
N GLU A 306 20.21 7.59 -6.58
CA GLU A 306 19.93 6.82 -5.37
C GLU A 306 19.51 7.77 -4.25
N TYR A 307 18.34 7.53 -3.68
CA TYR A 307 17.84 8.28 -2.52
C TYR A 307 17.10 7.36 -1.56
N ASN A 308 17.06 7.75 -0.30
CA ASN A 308 16.43 6.98 0.75
C ASN A 308 15.14 7.65 1.22
N ILE A 309 14.02 6.93 1.12
CA ILE A 309 12.73 7.36 1.66
C ILE A 309 12.48 6.84 3.08
N LEU A 310 13.29 5.88 3.55
CA LEU A 310 13.19 5.35 4.91
C LEU A 310 13.83 6.33 5.89
N ARG A 311 13.19 6.54 7.04
CA ARG A 311 13.62 7.51 8.04
C ARG A 311 13.46 6.96 9.45
N GLN A 312 14.29 7.45 10.36
CA GLN A 312 14.10 7.23 11.80
C GLN A 312 12.81 7.92 12.28
N PRO A 313 12.16 7.40 13.33
CA PRO A 313 10.98 8.02 13.92
C PRO A 313 11.23 9.48 14.30
N ILE A 314 10.35 10.36 13.85
CA ILE A 314 10.40 11.80 14.12
C ILE A 314 9.23 12.14 15.04
N LEU A 315 9.54 12.36 16.32
CA LEU A 315 8.52 12.73 17.31
C LEU A 315 8.00 14.15 17.05
N PRO A 316 6.67 14.33 16.99
CA PRO A 316 6.09 15.67 16.97
C PRO A 316 6.44 16.39 18.28
N PRO A 317 6.75 17.69 18.24
CA PRO A 317 7.04 18.46 19.44
C PRO A 317 5.78 18.59 20.30
N PHE A 318 5.93 18.37 21.62
CA PHE A 318 4.89 18.72 22.57
C PHE A 318 5.14 20.14 23.11
N PRO A 319 4.16 21.07 23.04
CA PRO A 319 4.33 22.41 23.54
C PRO A 319 4.44 22.42 25.07
N CYS A 320 5.63 22.70 25.61
CA CYS A 320 5.90 22.81 27.02
C CYS A 320 7.04 23.82 27.31
N GLU A 321 6.89 24.61 28.38
CA GLU A 321 7.83 25.70 28.72
C GLU A 321 9.22 25.19 29.16
N LYS A 322 9.25 24.09 29.91
CA LYS A 322 10.48 23.54 30.53
C LYS A 322 11.14 22.43 29.72
N GLY A 323 10.64 22.18 28.51
CA GLY A 323 11.05 21.03 27.72
C GLY A 323 10.36 19.72 28.15
N PRO A 324 10.28 18.74 27.23
CA PRO A 324 9.49 17.53 27.44
C PRO A 324 10.03 16.65 28.57
N GLU A 325 11.34 16.57 28.76
CA GLU A 325 11.96 15.71 29.78
C GLU A 325 11.66 16.20 31.21
N GLU A 326 11.87 17.50 31.48
CA GLU A 326 11.59 18.06 32.81
C GLU A 326 10.09 18.10 33.08
N THR A 327 9.28 18.36 32.05
CA THR A 327 7.81 18.29 32.18
C THR A 327 7.38 16.87 32.58
N LEU A 328 7.91 15.84 31.94
CA LEU A 328 7.61 14.45 32.28
C LEU A 328 8.05 14.10 33.70
N ARG A 329 9.24 14.53 34.11
CA ARG A 329 9.73 14.35 35.50
C ARG A 329 8.83 15.03 36.52
N GLN A 330 8.41 16.26 36.25
CA GLN A 330 7.52 16.97 37.15
C GLN A 330 6.17 16.27 37.30
N LEU A 331 5.57 15.81 36.19
CA LEU A 331 4.33 15.05 36.21
C LEU A 331 4.47 13.73 37.00
N CYS A 332 5.61 13.07 36.95
CA CYS A 332 5.89 11.90 37.78
C CYS A 332 5.96 12.25 39.27
N ARG A 333 6.55 13.39 39.63
CA ARG A 333 6.57 13.88 41.03
C ARG A 333 5.17 14.18 41.53
N ASP A 334 4.34 14.82 40.72
CA ASP A 334 2.95 15.12 41.04
C ASP A 334 2.13 13.83 41.21
N GLY A 335 2.32 12.88 40.30
CA GLY A 335 1.71 11.55 40.38
C GLY A 335 2.17 10.73 41.58
N TRP A 336 3.45 10.86 41.93
CA TRP A 336 3.98 10.26 43.17
C TRP A 336 3.24 10.80 44.41
N ALA A 337 3.09 12.11 44.54
CA ALA A 337 2.38 12.72 45.63
C ALA A 337 0.92 12.25 45.72
N GLN A 338 0.26 12.05 44.57
CA GLN A 338 -1.16 11.67 44.54
C GLN A 338 -1.41 10.16 44.73
N LYS A 339 -0.52 9.30 44.21
CA LYS A 339 -0.78 7.86 44.07
C LYS A 339 0.10 6.98 44.98
N ILE A 340 1.28 7.45 45.39
CA ILE A 340 2.25 6.64 46.13
C ILE A 340 2.39 7.12 47.60
N LYS A 341 2.70 8.41 47.79
CA LYS A 341 3.15 8.98 49.07
C LYS A 341 2.36 8.51 50.27
N ASP A 342 1.02 8.60 50.24
CA ASP A 342 0.13 8.30 51.35
C ASP A 342 -0.73 7.02 51.11
N LYS A 343 -0.57 6.36 49.97
CA LYS A 343 -1.37 5.19 49.56
C LYS A 343 -0.60 3.88 49.61
N ILE A 344 0.73 3.95 49.53
CA ILE A 344 1.62 2.79 49.53
C ILE A 344 2.43 2.78 50.85
N PRO A 345 2.63 1.62 51.47
CA PRO A 345 3.46 1.51 52.67
C PRO A 345 4.89 2.04 52.43
N LYS A 346 5.41 2.82 53.41
CA LYS A 346 6.76 3.43 53.31
C LYS A 346 7.86 2.41 53.05
N SER A 347 7.68 1.16 53.51
CA SER A 347 8.65 0.07 53.26
C SER A 347 8.81 -0.28 51.78
N LYS A 348 7.83 0.07 50.93
CA LYS A 348 7.88 -0.17 49.46
C LYS A 348 8.30 1.06 48.66
N HIS A 349 8.45 2.23 49.29
CA HIS A 349 8.75 3.48 48.54
C HIS A 349 10.07 3.39 47.76
N ASN A 350 11.09 2.69 48.26
CA ASN A 350 12.35 2.53 47.57
C ASN A 350 12.16 1.71 46.27
N GLU A 351 11.38 0.64 46.30
CA GLU A 351 11.06 -0.16 45.11
C GLU A 351 10.42 0.68 44.01
N TYR A 352 9.44 1.52 44.35
CA TYR A 352 8.80 2.44 43.41
C TYR A 352 9.74 3.54 42.93
N ALA A 353 10.60 4.09 43.81
CA ALA A 353 11.55 5.15 43.47
C ALA A 353 12.62 4.66 42.50
N ASP A 354 13.18 3.48 42.77
CA ASP A 354 14.18 2.86 41.88
C ASP A 354 13.58 2.53 40.53
N ARG A 355 12.35 2.01 40.49
CA ARG A 355 11.63 1.69 39.27
C ARG A 355 11.32 2.92 38.42
N VAL A 356 10.78 4.01 38.99
CA VAL A 356 10.47 5.23 38.24
C VAL A 356 11.73 5.92 37.71
N LYS A 357 12.82 5.88 38.49
CA LYS A 357 14.11 6.42 38.08
C LYS A 357 14.64 5.66 36.86
N HIS A 358 14.67 4.33 36.94
CA HIS A 358 15.08 3.47 35.83
C HIS A 358 14.26 3.72 34.57
N GLU A 359 12.92 3.71 34.69
CA GLU A 359 12.04 3.94 33.54
C GLU A 359 12.26 5.31 32.90
N LEU A 360 12.36 6.39 33.71
CA LEU A 360 12.64 7.74 33.22
C LEU A 360 13.98 7.83 32.50
N GLU A 361 15.05 7.20 33.01
CA GLU A 361 16.36 7.17 32.36
C GLU A 361 16.28 6.47 30.99
N VAL A 362 15.61 5.32 30.91
CA VAL A 362 15.44 4.58 29.66
C VAL A 362 14.62 5.38 28.64
N LEU A 363 13.48 5.93 29.05
CA LEU A 363 12.58 6.68 28.16
C LEU A 363 13.20 7.99 27.66
N GLN A 364 13.95 8.69 28.50
CA GLN A 364 14.64 9.93 28.12
C GLN A 364 15.81 9.67 27.18
N THR A 365 16.60 8.63 27.47
CA THR A 365 17.68 8.20 26.57
C THR A 365 17.16 7.83 25.19
N ALA A 366 15.98 7.25 25.12
CA ALA A 366 15.29 6.94 23.86
C ALA A 366 14.56 8.14 23.21
N GLY A 367 14.56 9.32 23.85
CA GLY A 367 13.89 10.52 23.32
C GLY A 367 12.36 10.48 23.37
N LEU A 368 11.76 9.59 24.18
CA LEU A 368 10.31 9.30 24.16
C LEU A 368 9.45 10.25 25.00
N SER A 369 10.03 11.26 25.67
CA SER A 369 9.30 12.14 26.58
C SER A 369 8.10 12.84 25.92
N SER A 370 8.26 13.37 24.70
CA SER A 370 7.16 13.99 23.95
C SER A 370 6.03 13.01 23.63
N TYR A 371 6.34 11.76 23.31
CA TYR A 371 5.34 10.73 23.05
C TYR A 371 4.42 10.51 24.26
N PHE A 372 4.99 10.35 25.46
CA PHE A 372 4.23 10.20 26.69
C PHE A 372 3.37 11.42 27.03
N LEU A 373 3.88 12.62 26.77
CA LEU A 373 3.13 13.86 26.98
C LEU A 373 1.94 13.98 26.03
N ILE A 374 2.10 13.60 24.77
CA ILE A 374 1.01 13.59 23.78
C ILE A 374 -0.07 12.56 24.18
N VAL A 375 0.33 11.34 24.53
CA VAL A 375 -0.62 10.29 24.95
C VAL A 375 -1.37 10.73 26.20
N ARG A 376 -0.67 11.29 27.21
CA ARG A 376 -1.30 11.84 28.40
C ARG A 376 -2.29 12.94 28.09
N ASP A 377 -1.95 13.83 27.18
CA ASP A 377 -2.82 14.92 26.75
C ASP A 377 -4.13 14.40 26.16
N ILE A 378 -4.06 13.40 25.29
CA ILE A 378 -5.24 12.74 24.72
C ILE A 378 -6.10 12.10 25.80
N VAL A 379 -5.49 11.37 26.73
CA VAL A 379 -6.22 10.72 27.84
C VAL A 379 -6.85 11.74 28.78
N ASN A 380 -6.16 12.85 29.05
CA ASN A 380 -6.72 13.93 29.86
C ASN A 380 -7.89 14.63 29.18
N TYR A 381 -7.81 14.88 27.87
CA TYR A 381 -8.93 15.43 27.13
C TYR A 381 -10.20 14.58 27.29
N VAL A 382 -10.06 13.25 27.25
CA VAL A 382 -11.18 12.32 27.50
C VAL A 382 -11.77 12.55 28.90
N ARG A 383 -10.93 12.63 29.93
CA ARG A 383 -11.37 12.83 31.32
C ARG A 383 -11.98 14.21 31.57
N ASP A 384 -11.35 15.25 31.02
CA ASP A 384 -11.78 16.65 31.22
C ASP A 384 -13.17 16.91 30.59
N ASN A 385 -13.55 16.12 29.59
CA ASN A 385 -14.90 16.14 29.01
C ASN A 385 -15.89 15.22 29.77
N GLY A 386 -15.50 14.65 30.90
CA GLY A 386 -16.35 13.73 31.67
C GLY A 386 -16.54 12.36 31.02
N TRP A 387 -15.67 11.98 30.11
CA TRP A 387 -15.71 10.67 29.46
C TRP A 387 -14.77 9.68 30.14
N LEU A 388 -15.05 8.39 29.97
CA LEU A 388 -14.29 7.33 30.61
C LEU A 388 -13.21 6.78 29.68
N PRO A 389 -11.90 7.05 29.93
CA PRO A 389 -10.84 6.34 29.24
C PRO A 389 -10.68 4.93 29.80
N GLY A 390 -10.17 4.00 29.00
CA GLY A 390 -9.82 2.66 29.47
C GLY A 390 -8.74 2.68 30.56
N PRO A 391 -8.68 1.64 31.39
CA PRO A 391 -7.71 1.57 32.50
C PRO A 391 -6.25 1.36 32.04
N GLY A 392 -6.03 1.11 30.75
CA GLY A 392 -4.79 0.64 30.17
C GLY A 392 -4.79 -0.88 29.99
N ARG A 393 -4.15 -1.32 28.92
CA ARG A 393 -4.05 -2.74 28.55
C ARG A 393 -2.71 -3.05 27.88
N GLY A 394 -2.48 -4.33 27.57
CA GLY A 394 -1.28 -4.78 26.89
C GLY A 394 -0.01 -4.51 27.70
N SER A 395 1.09 -4.28 27.01
CA SER A 395 2.40 -4.04 27.62
C SER A 395 2.50 -2.68 28.32
N ALA A 396 1.74 -1.67 27.90
CA ALA A 396 1.74 -0.32 28.48
C ALA A 396 1.34 -0.30 29.97
N ALA A 397 0.55 -1.28 30.42
CA ALA A 397 0.22 -1.46 31.84
C ALA A 397 1.47 -1.80 32.70
N GLY A 398 2.57 -2.26 32.11
CA GLY A 398 3.85 -2.54 32.78
C GLY A 398 4.70 -1.32 33.09
N CYS A 399 4.29 -0.11 32.65
CA CYS A 399 5.06 1.13 32.80
C CYS A 399 4.55 1.95 33.99
N LEU A 400 5.44 2.15 35.00
CA LEU A 400 5.13 2.95 36.19
C LEU A 400 5.00 4.45 35.86
N VAL A 401 5.80 4.95 34.91
CA VAL A 401 5.67 6.34 34.41
C VAL A 401 4.27 6.55 33.85
N SER A 402 3.74 5.65 33.01
CA SER A 402 2.37 5.72 32.48
C SER A 402 1.32 5.75 33.59
N TYR A 403 1.49 4.96 34.65
CA TYR A 403 0.62 4.98 35.80
C TYR A 403 0.69 6.31 36.55
N LEU A 404 1.90 6.80 36.88
CA LEU A 404 2.06 8.03 37.63
C LEU A 404 1.46 9.23 36.93
N ILE A 405 1.72 9.40 35.62
CA ILE A 405 1.21 10.54 34.85
C ILE A 405 -0.26 10.37 34.41
N GLY A 406 -0.88 9.25 34.71
CA GLY A 406 -2.32 9.02 34.52
C GLY A 406 -2.70 8.53 33.11
N ILE A 407 -1.77 8.03 32.30
CA ILE A 407 -2.09 7.32 31.06
C ILE A 407 -2.83 6.02 31.38
N THR A 408 -2.32 5.24 32.34
CA THR A 408 -2.97 4.02 32.84
C THR A 408 -3.44 4.18 34.29
N SER A 409 -4.38 3.34 34.70
CA SER A 409 -4.86 3.24 36.11
C SER A 409 -4.37 1.97 36.83
N ILE A 410 -3.51 1.19 36.15
CA ILE A 410 -2.98 -0.07 36.68
C ILE A 410 -1.60 0.19 37.28
N ASP A 411 -1.44 -0.16 38.57
CA ASP A 411 -0.15 -0.11 39.26
C ASP A 411 0.70 -1.33 38.89
N PRO A 412 1.78 -1.16 38.08
CA PRO A 412 2.56 -2.28 37.58
C PRO A 412 3.29 -3.05 38.70
N ILE A 413 3.70 -2.38 39.76
CA ILE A 413 4.42 -3.02 40.86
C ILE A 413 3.46 -3.89 41.67
N LYS A 414 2.26 -3.38 41.98
CA LYS A 414 1.22 -4.14 42.68
C LYS A 414 0.88 -5.45 41.97
N TYR A 415 0.88 -5.47 40.64
CA TYR A 415 0.54 -6.64 39.82
C TYR A 415 1.76 -7.41 39.28
N GLY A 416 2.98 -7.04 39.69
CA GLY A 416 4.21 -7.74 39.28
C GLY A 416 4.50 -7.63 37.78
N LEU A 417 4.10 -6.52 37.14
CA LEU A 417 4.29 -6.30 35.70
C LEU A 417 5.69 -5.78 35.40
N ILE A 418 6.27 -6.24 34.29
CA ILE A 418 7.67 -6.00 33.90
C ILE A 418 7.71 -4.88 32.85
N PHE A 419 8.57 -3.87 33.09
CA PHE A 419 8.75 -2.72 32.18
C PHE A 419 9.37 -3.12 30.84
N GLU A 420 10.33 -4.05 30.86
CA GLU A 420 11.04 -4.49 29.68
C GLU A 420 10.14 -5.20 28.65
N ARG A 421 8.95 -5.66 29.04
CA ARG A 421 7.91 -6.12 28.12
C ARG A 421 7.24 -4.97 27.37
N PHE A 422 7.16 -3.80 27.98
CA PHE A 422 6.62 -2.59 27.37
C PHE A 422 7.68 -1.92 26.48
N TYR A 423 8.88 -1.67 27.02
CA TYR A 423 9.94 -1.06 26.26
C TYR A 423 11.31 -1.67 26.62
N ASN A 424 12.03 -2.09 25.59
CA ASN A 424 13.36 -2.66 25.72
C ASN A 424 14.30 -2.02 24.70
N SER A 425 15.26 -1.22 25.18
CA SER A 425 16.27 -0.55 24.34
C SER A 425 17.15 -1.53 23.55
N GLY A 426 17.25 -2.79 23.97
CA GLY A 426 17.96 -3.85 23.24
C GLY A 426 17.31 -4.22 21.90
N ARG A 427 16.09 -3.77 21.64
CA ARG A 427 15.43 -3.90 20.33
C ARG A 427 15.81 -2.78 19.36
N ASN A 428 16.49 -1.75 19.81
CA ASN A 428 16.95 -0.66 18.96
C ASN A 428 18.15 -1.13 18.14
N THR A 429 18.19 -0.76 16.87
CA THR A 429 19.33 -0.94 15.98
C THR A 429 19.88 0.43 15.59
N SER A 430 21.06 0.47 14.96
CA SER A 430 21.62 1.70 14.38
C SER A 430 20.69 2.32 13.31
N GLU A 431 19.86 1.48 12.70
CA GLU A 431 18.97 1.86 11.61
C GLU A 431 17.55 2.16 12.09
N ARG A 432 17.12 1.64 13.25
CA ARG A 432 15.73 1.77 13.73
C ARG A 432 15.65 1.87 15.26
N VAL A 433 14.96 2.91 15.75
CA VAL A 433 14.50 3.01 17.14
C VAL A 433 13.14 2.34 17.25
N SER A 434 13.01 1.34 18.13
CA SER A 434 11.72 0.71 18.43
C SER A 434 10.83 1.69 19.19
N MET A 435 9.62 1.94 18.68
CA MET A 435 8.64 2.78 19.39
C MET A 435 7.81 1.93 20.35
N PRO A 436 7.49 2.44 21.55
CA PRO A 436 6.53 1.78 22.42
C PRO A 436 5.11 1.90 21.85
N ASP A 437 4.26 0.93 22.14
CA ASP A 437 2.87 0.91 21.71
C ASP A 437 1.96 1.14 22.93
N ILE A 438 1.31 2.30 22.98
CA ILE A 438 0.34 2.66 24.01
C ILE A 438 -1.04 2.76 23.37
N ASP A 439 -1.84 1.73 23.60
CA ASP A 439 -3.25 1.73 23.22
C ASP A 439 -4.07 2.66 24.13
N VAL A 440 -4.74 3.64 23.55
CA VAL A 440 -5.66 4.53 24.24
C VAL A 440 -7.08 4.09 23.94
N ASP A 441 -7.69 3.40 24.91
CA ASP A 441 -9.09 2.98 24.81
C ASP A 441 -10.02 4.13 25.20
N VAL A 442 -10.99 4.42 24.33
CA VAL A 442 -11.95 5.51 24.48
C VAL A 442 -13.38 5.04 24.15
N PRO A 443 -14.45 5.74 24.61
CA PRO A 443 -15.80 5.40 24.19
C PRO A 443 -15.94 5.50 22.66
N VAL A 444 -16.58 4.50 22.03
CA VAL A 444 -16.79 4.48 20.57
C VAL A 444 -17.49 5.75 20.09
N SER A 445 -18.53 6.18 20.82
CA SER A 445 -19.32 7.37 20.49
C SER A 445 -18.53 8.68 20.52
N LYS A 446 -17.36 8.71 21.18
CA LYS A 446 -16.54 9.90 21.39
C LYS A 446 -15.24 9.90 20.58
N ARG A 447 -14.93 8.82 19.89
CA ARG A 447 -13.67 8.67 19.19
C ARG A 447 -13.43 9.74 18.12
N ASP A 448 -14.45 10.09 17.35
CA ASP A 448 -14.31 11.09 16.28
C ASP A 448 -14.08 12.50 16.87
N GLU A 449 -14.76 12.86 17.97
CA GLU A 449 -14.55 14.11 18.70
C GLU A 449 -13.11 14.21 19.25
N ILE A 450 -12.54 13.09 19.69
CA ILE A 450 -11.15 13.02 20.17
C ILE A 450 -10.17 13.20 19.00
N ILE A 451 -10.42 12.60 17.86
CA ILE A 451 -9.59 12.79 16.65
C ILE A 451 -9.65 14.26 16.20
N ASP A 452 -10.81 14.89 16.23
CA ASP A 452 -10.96 16.31 15.88
C ASP A 452 -10.22 17.22 16.89
N TYR A 453 -10.20 16.88 18.17
CA TYR A 453 -9.35 17.55 19.15
C TYR A 453 -7.86 17.44 18.80
N ILE A 454 -7.39 16.24 18.49
CA ILE A 454 -5.99 16.01 18.10
C ILE A 454 -5.64 16.85 16.87
N LYS A 455 -6.49 16.86 15.84
CA LYS A 455 -6.32 17.71 14.65
C LYS A 455 -6.28 19.20 14.98
N SER A 456 -7.18 19.65 15.84
CA SER A 456 -7.23 21.05 16.28
C SER A 456 -5.98 21.49 17.03
N LYS A 457 -5.43 20.59 17.85
CA LYS A 457 -4.27 20.89 18.72
C LYS A 457 -2.93 20.80 17.98
N TYR A 458 -2.76 19.76 17.17
CA TYR A 458 -1.48 19.45 16.53
C TYR A 458 -1.40 19.89 15.06
N GLY A 459 -2.51 20.35 14.47
CA GLY A 459 -2.62 20.86 13.09
C GLY A 459 -3.47 19.95 12.21
N GLN A 460 -4.43 20.53 11.50
CA GLN A 460 -5.36 19.80 10.62
C GLN A 460 -4.61 19.04 9.52
N GLU A 461 -3.57 19.65 8.96
CA GLU A 461 -2.74 19.08 7.89
C GLU A 461 -1.67 18.10 8.38
N LYS A 462 -1.42 18.05 9.72
CA LYS A 462 -0.39 17.21 10.35
C LYS A 462 -0.93 15.95 10.98
N VAL A 463 -2.24 15.84 11.10
CA VAL A 463 -2.91 14.71 11.77
C VAL A 463 -3.79 13.98 10.77
N GLY A 464 -3.59 12.68 10.65
CA GLY A 464 -4.38 11.87 9.74
C GLY A 464 -4.53 10.42 10.19
N GLN A 465 -5.54 9.76 9.66
CA GLN A 465 -5.67 8.31 9.71
C GLN A 465 -4.97 7.72 8.50
N MET A 466 -4.64 6.44 8.55
CA MET A 466 -3.94 5.72 7.49
C MET A 466 -4.82 4.63 6.88
N ILE A 467 -4.36 4.09 5.76
CA ILE A 467 -5.01 2.94 5.14
C ILE A 467 -4.56 1.62 5.77
N THR A 468 -5.36 0.61 5.51
CA THR A 468 -5.00 -0.80 5.62
C THR A 468 -5.50 -1.55 4.39
N PHE A 469 -4.81 -2.63 4.02
CA PHE A 469 -5.24 -3.49 2.93
C PHE A 469 -5.80 -4.80 3.46
N GLN A 470 -6.94 -5.20 2.93
CA GLN A 470 -7.44 -6.55 3.07
C GLN A 470 -6.70 -7.45 2.09
N THR A 471 -6.20 -8.57 2.56
CA THR A 471 -5.48 -9.56 1.77
C THR A 471 -6.30 -10.81 1.54
N MET A 472 -6.04 -11.49 0.44
CA MET A 472 -6.54 -12.85 0.23
C MET A 472 -5.84 -13.78 1.22
N MET A 473 -6.57 -14.41 2.13
CA MET A 473 -6.02 -15.28 3.15
C MET A 473 -6.89 -16.52 3.33
N GLY A 474 -6.28 -17.66 3.59
CA GLY A 474 -6.90 -18.91 4.00
C GLY A 474 -8.24 -19.21 3.29
N ARG A 475 -9.33 -19.14 4.05
CA ARG A 475 -10.70 -19.41 3.55
C ARG A 475 -11.08 -18.52 2.36
N GLY A 476 -10.68 -17.25 2.37
CA GLY A 476 -10.98 -16.29 1.29
C GLY A 476 -10.27 -16.66 0.00
N ALA A 477 -8.98 -16.96 0.06
CA ALA A 477 -8.18 -17.33 -1.09
C ALA A 477 -8.70 -18.60 -1.78
N ILE A 478 -9.01 -19.65 -1.01
CA ILE A 478 -9.63 -20.89 -1.54
C ILE A 478 -10.96 -20.58 -2.23
N LYS A 479 -11.85 -19.81 -1.59
CA LYS A 479 -13.15 -19.47 -2.16
C LYS A 479 -13.02 -18.69 -3.46
N ASP A 480 -12.11 -17.73 -3.53
CA ASP A 480 -11.92 -16.91 -4.73
C ASP A 480 -11.39 -17.75 -5.90
N VAL A 481 -10.42 -18.65 -5.64
CA VAL A 481 -9.93 -19.59 -6.66
C VAL A 481 -11.04 -20.52 -7.13
N LEU A 482 -11.77 -21.16 -6.23
CA LEU A 482 -12.83 -22.10 -6.59
C LEU A 482 -13.96 -21.41 -7.38
N ARG A 483 -14.32 -20.19 -7.01
CA ARG A 483 -15.30 -19.36 -7.75
C ARG A 483 -14.81 -19.02 -9.15
N ALA A 484 -13.55 -18.60 -9.28
CA ALA A 484 -12.99 -18.21 -10.57
C ALA A 484 -13.05 -19.34 -11.59
N TYR A 485 -12.88 -20.58 -11.17
CA TYR A 485 -12.97 -21.73 -12.07
C TYR A 485 -14.38 -22.34 -12.19
N GLY A 486 -15.23 -22.15 -11.19
CA GLY A 486 -16.55 -22.77 -11.14
C GLY A 486 -16.50 -24.29 -10.92
N GLY A 487 -17.66 -24.94 -11.04
CA GLY A 487 -17.76 -26.41 -10.94
C GLY A 487 -17.81 -26.96 -9.51
N ILE A 488 -17.69 -26.11 -8.50
CA ILE A 488 -17.84 -26.47 -7.08
C ILE A 488 -19.05 -25.72 -6.51
N SER A 489 -19.93 -26.41 -5.81
CA SER A 489 -21.10 -25.79 -5.18
C SER A 489 -20.70 -24.89 -3.99
N PHE A 490 -21.57 -23.93 -3.66
CA PHE A 490 -21.36 -23.07 -2.51
C PHE A 490 -21.26 -23.85 -1.19
N ASP A 491 -22.07 -24.90 -1.05
CA ASP A 491 -22.06 -25.76 0.14
C ASP A 491 -20.76 -26.56 0.26
N GLU A 492 -20.25 -27.09 -0.86
CA GLU A 492 -18.97 -27.77 -0.88
C GLU A 492 -17.81 -26.82 -0.58
N MET A 493 -17.82 -25.58 -1.12
CA MET A 493 -16.83 -24.56 -0.75
C MET A 493 -16.85 -24.25 0.75
N ASN A 494 -18.03 -24.20 1.36
CA ASN A 494 -18.17 -23.98 2.81
C ASN A 494 -17.66 -25.19 3.62
N LEU A 495 -17.91 -26.42 3.16
CA LEU A 495 -17.36 -27.63 3.80
C LEU A 495 -15.82 -27.62 3.79
N ILE A 496 -15.21 -27.35 2.65
CA ILE A 496 -13.74 -27.22 2.53
C ILE A 496 -13.21 -26.16 3.49
N THR A 497 -13.77 -24.95 3.41
CA THR A 497 -13.23 -23.80 4.16
C THR A 497 -13.50 -23.84 5.66
N LYS A 498 -14.45 -24.67 6.11
CA LYS A 498 -14.68 -24.94 7.55
C LYS A 498 -13.44 -25.51 8.24
N HIS A 499 -12.60 -26.23 7.51
CA HIS A 499 -11.39 -26.89 8.03
C HIS A 499 -10.12 -26.02 7.88
N ILE A 500 -10.23 -24.82 7.29
CA ILE A 500 -9.16 -23.83 7.22
C ILE A 500 -9.31 -22.89 8.42
N PRO A 501 -8.32 -22.76 9.31
CA PRO A 501 -8.40 -21.88 10.48
C PRO A 501 -8.39 -20.40 10.11
N ASP A 502 -8.72 -19.54 11.07
CA ASP A 502 -8.45 -18.11 10.96
C ASP A 502 -6.97 -17.84 11.26
N LYS A 503 -6.36 -16.91 10.51
CA LYS A 503 -4.95 -16.56 10.67
C LYS A 503 -4.57 -16.22 12.13
N ALA A 504 -5.44 -15.52 12.85
CA ALA A 504 -5.19 -15.12 14.23
C ALA A 504 -5.16 -16.32 15.20
N ALA A 505 -5.83 -17.42 14.86
CA ALA A 505 -5.88 -18.62 15.72
C ALA A 505 -4.59 -19.47 15.65
N ILE A 506 -3.77 -19.26 14.62
CA ILE A 506 -2.51 -20.00 14.37
C ILE A 506 -1.35 -19.01 14.08
N ALA A 507 -1.36 -17.86 14.74
CA ALA A 507 -0.39 -16.81 14.44
C ALA A 507 1.04 -17.22 14.81
N ASP A 508 1.22 -17.91 15.92
CA ASP A 508 2.53 -18.36 16.41
C ASP A 508 3.10 -19.44 15.47
N GLU A 509 2.27 -20.40 15.05
CA GLU A 509 2.66 -21.47 14.12
C GLU A 509 3.02 -20.91 12.74
N LEU A 510 2.30 -19.89 12.26
CA LEU A 510 2.64 -19.21 11.02
C LEU A 510 3.94 -18.43 11.12
N GLN A 511 4.27 -17.90 12.30
CA GLN A 511 5.53 -17.25 12.55
C GLN A 511 6.68 -18.27 12.53
N GLU A 512 6.53 -19.42 13.18
CA GLU A 512 7.49 -20.52 13.14
C GLU A 512 7.72 -21.02 11.70
N MET A 513 6.64 -21.25 10.95
CA MET A 513 6.72 -21.64 9.54
C MET A 513 7.50 -20.61 8.70
N PHE A 514 7.29 -19.31 8.95
CA PHE A 514 8.00 -18.25 8.26
C PHE A 514 9.50 -18.20 8.63
N GLU A 515 9.83 -18.43 9.89
CA GLU A 515 11.24 -18.48 10.36
C GLU A 515 11.99 -19.67 9.76
N GLU A 516 11.34 -20.81 9.59
CA GLU A 516 11.93 -22.01 9.03
C GLU A 516 12.06 -21.98 7.50
N THR A 517 11.02 -21.51 6.80
CA THR A 517 10.92 -21.65 5.33
C THR A 517 11.03 -20.32 4.56
N GLY A 518 10.92 -19.19 5.27
CA GLY A 518 10.82 -17.85 4.67
C GLY A 518 9.45 -17.56 4.05
N GLU A 519 8.48 -18.46 4.18
CA GLU A 519 7.11 -18.33 3.70
C GLU A 519 6.13 -18.87 4.74
N SER A 520 4.92 -18.31 4.80
CA SER A 520 3.85 -18.81 5.67
C SER A 520 2.54 -18.88 4.91
N SER A 521 1.77 -19.94 5.13
CA SER A 521 0.47 -20.15 4.47
C SER A 521 -0.50 -20.83 5.43
N VAL A 522 -1.66 -20.19 5.63
CA VAL A 522 -2.75 -20.77 6.43
C VAL A 522 -3.30 -22.04 5.77
N ILE A 523 -3.35 -22.06 4.44
CA ILE A 523 -3.86 -23.19 3.68
C ILE A 523 -2.88 -24.37 3.80
N ARG A 524 -1.58 -24.15 3.64
CA ARG A 524 -0.56 -25.19 3.79
C ARG A 524 -0.56 -25.76 5.19
N TRP A 525 -0.58 -24.89 6.20
CA TRP A 525 -0.72 -25.32 7.60
C TRP A 525 -1.95 -26.22 7.81
N ALA A 526 -3.11 -25.86 7.21
CA ALA A 526 -4.33 -26.64 7.33
C ALA A 526 -4.22 -28.02 6.64
N LEU A 527 -3.53 -28.11 5.51
CA LEU A 527 -3.27 -29.39 4.83
C LEU A 527 -2.35 -30.29 5.65
N GLU A 528 -1.39 -29.73 6.37
CA GLU A 528 -0.46 -30.44 7.24
C GLU A 528 -1.13 -30.91 8.55
N ASN A 529 -1.96 -30.07 9.16
CA ASN A 529 -2.51 -30.30 10.51
C ASN A 529 -3.97 -30.78 10.53
N ASN A 530 -4.74 -30.59 9.43
CA ASN A 530 -6.12 -31.03 9.28
C ASN A 530 -6.28 -31.99 8.09
N SER A 531 -5.25 -32.75 7.73
CA SER A 531 -5.18 -33.60 6.54
C SER A 531 -6.33 -34.56 6.43
N GLU A 532 -6.70 -35.26 7.50
CA GLU A 532 -7.82 -36.25 7.53
C GLU A 532 -9.16 -35.62 7.10
N LYS A 533 -9.37 -34.31 7.42
CA LYS A 533 -10.62 -33.61 7.14
C LYS A 533 -10.66 -33.04 5.72
N LEU A 534 -9.50 -32.89 5.09
CA LEU A 534 -9.35 -32.30 3.76
C LEU A 534 -9.02 -33.35 2.68
N MET A 535 -8.74 -34.60 3.06
CA MET A 535 -8.26 -35.67 2.19
C MET A 535 -9.15 -35.94 0.97
N ASP A 536 -10.46 -35.78 1.08
CA ASP A 536 -11.39 -35.94 -0.04
C ASP A 536 -11.15 -34.90 -1.18
N TRP A 537 -10.51 -33.81 -0.88
CA TRP A 537 -10.25 -32.73 -1.83
C TRP A 537 -8.76 -32.53 -2.12
N CYS A 538 -7.94 -32.50 -1.06
CA CYS A 538 -6.53 -32.18 -1.15
C CYS A 538 -5.76 -32.68 0.07
N TYR A 539 -4.53 -33.15 -0.12
CA TYR A 539 -3.60 -33.60 0.92
C TYR A 539 -2.16 -33.34 0.49
N ILE A 540 -1.23 -33.40 1.43
CA ILE A 540 0.21 -33.35 1.18
C ILE A 540 0.76 -34.76 1.20
N ASP A 541 1.53 -35.14 0.17
CA ASP A 541 2.22 -36.42 0.09
C ASP A 541 3.52 -36.44 0.92
N GLU A 542 4.19 -37.59 0.97
CA GLU A 542 5.44 -37.79 1.73
C GLU A 542 6.60 -36.94 1.23
N GLU A 543 6.54 -36.46 -0.02
CA GLU A 543 7.55 -35.57 -0.63
C GLU A 543 7.22 -34.07 -0.42
N GLY A 544 6.10 -33.77 0.27
CA GLY A 544 5.64 -32.42 0.54
C GLY A 544 4.86 -31.79 -0.63
N GLY A 545 4.50 -32.57 -1.64
CA GLY A 545 3.70 -32.16 -2.78
C GLY A 545 2.21 -32.15 -2.46
N VAL A 546 1.47 -31.23 -3.08
CA VAL A 546 0.02 -31.10 -2.91
C VAL A 546 -0.68 -32.02 -3.90
N GLN A 547 -1.49 -32.96 -3.41
CA GLN A 547 -2.18 -34.01 -4.18
C GLN A 547 -3.69 -33.95 -3.96
N GLY A 548 -4.45 -34.62 -4.83
CA GLY A 548 -5.90 -34.74 -4.75
C GLY A 548 -6.63 -34.05 -5.90
N ARG A 549 -7.97 -34.21 -5.94
CA ARG A 549 -8.78 -33.66 -7.06
C ARG A 549 -8.76 -32.14 -7.20
N LEU A 550 -8.48 -31.42 -6.12
CA LEU A 550 -8.37 -29.96 -6.09
C LEU A 550 -6.94 -29.47 -5.87
N ALA A 551 -5.92 -30.33 -5.96
CA ALA A 551 -4.51 -30.00 -5.70
C ALA A 551 -4.07 -28.68 -6.39
N LYS A 552 -4.26 -28.58 -7.70
CA LYS A 552 -3.92 -27.37 -8.46
C LYS A 552 -4.62 -26.10 -7.95
N ARG A 553 -5.83 -26.23 -7.40
CA ARG A 553 -6.59 -25.09 -6.86
C ARG A 553 -6.10 -24.68 -5.49
N PHE A 554 -5.70 -25.63 -4.68
CA PHE A 554 -5.08 -25.39 -3.39
C PHE A 554 -3.69 -24.76 -3.55
N GLU A 555 -2.83 -25.28 -4.44
CA GLU A 555 -1.54 -24.66 -4.76
C GLU A 555 -1.69 -23.22 -5.23
N GLN A 556 -2.65 -22.97 -6.11
CA GLN A 556 -2.96 -21.63 -6.61
C GLN A 556 -3.43 -20.70 -5.47
N ALA A 557 -4.28 -21.19 -4.58
CA ALA A 557 -4.74 -20.44 -3.43
C ALA A 557 -3.60 -20.13 -2.44
N ILE A 558 -2.67 -21.07 -2.22
CA ILE A 558 -1.46 -20.88 -1.41
C ILE A 558 -0.61 -19.74 -1.99
N ARG A 559 -0.36 -19.71 -3.31
CA ARG A 559 0.41 -18.63 -3.96
C ARG A 559 -0.29 -17.28 -3.85
N LEU A 560 -1.62 -17.26 -3.88
CA LEU A 560 -2.44 -16.04 -3.77
C LEU A 560 -2.57 -15.51 -2.34
N GLU A 561 -2.25 -16.30 -1.30
CA GLU A 561 -2.30 -15.82 0.07
C GLU A 561 -1.38 -14.60 0.27
N GLY A 562 -1.89 -13.57 0.96
CA GLY A 562 -1.20 -12.30 1.19
C GLY A 562 -1.28 -11.29 0.04
N THR A 563 -1.89 -11.65 -1.11
CA THR A 563 -2.14 -10.70 -2.20
C THR A 563 -3.22 -9.69 -1.78
N LYS A 564 -2.99 -8.41 -2.03
CA LYS A 564 -3.93 -7.34 -1.65
C LYS A 564 -5.19 -7.40 -2.53
N ARG A 565 -6.34 -7.22 -1.89
CA ARG A 565 -7.66 -7.33 -2.54
C ARG A 565 -8.45 -6.02 -2.50
N ALA A 566 -8.45 -5.38 -1.36
CA ALA A 566 -9.21 -4.16 -1.14
C ALA A 566 -8.48 -3.25 -0.15
N GLN A 567 -8.72 -1.95 -0.30
CA GLN A 567 -8.22 -0.92 0.58
C GLN A 567 -9.33 -0.42 1.49
N SER A 568 -9.00 -0.15 2.73
CA SER A 568 -9.90 0.47 3.70
C SER A 568 -9.14 1.41 4.63
N LYS A 569 -9.87 2.24 5.37
CA LYS A 569 -9.29 3.07 6.43
C LYS A 569 -8.97 2.22 7.66
N HIS A 570 -7.79 2.42 8.24
CA HIS A 570 -7.40 1.75 9.49
C HIS A 570 -8.31 2.21 10.65
N ALA A 571 -8.80 1.25 11.43
CA ALA A 571 -9.81 1.54 12.44
C ALA A 571 -9.29 2.36 13.64
N ALA A 572 -8.06 2.13 14.07
CA ALA A 572 -7.51 2.67 15.32
C ALA A 572 -6.43 3.74 15.13
N GLY A 573 -5.50 3.51 14.21
CA GLY A 573 -4.29 4.32 14.07
C GLY A 573 -4.55 5.75 13.63
N VAL A 574 -3.92 6.68 14.35
CA VAL A 574 -3.81 8.10 14.00
C VAL A 574 -2.33 8.44 13.98
N VAL A 575 -1.87 9.11 12.95
CA VAL A 575 -0.51 9.65 12.88
C VAL A 575 -0.53 11.15 13.19
N ILE A 576 0.47 11.59 13.94
CA ILE A 576 0.74 13.00 14.19
C ILE A 576 2.13 13.30 13.62
N SER A 577 2.19 14.20 12.65
CA SER A 577 3.42 14.56 11.95
C SER A 577 3.95 15.92 12.42
N PRO A 578 5.28 16.14 12.45
CA PRO A 578 5.86 17.46 12.69
C PRO A 578 5.62 18.44 11.54
N GLN A 579 5.33 17.97 10.34
CA GLN A 579 5.08 18.77 9.11
C GLN A 579 3.82 18.26 8.39
N PRO A 580 3.29 18.97 7.39
CA PRO A 580 2.11 18.54 6.64
C PRO A 580 2.24 17.13 6.08
N LEU A 581 1.22 16.31 6.24
CA LEU A 581 1.24 14.89 5.85
C LEU A 581 1.47 14.71 4.34
N ASN A 582 0.88 15.57 3.50
CA ASN A 582 1.03 15.53 2.05
C ASN A 582 2.43 15.91 1.53
N GLU A 583 3.36 16.24 2.41
CA GLU A 583 4.79 16.42 2.09
C GLU A 583 5.61 15.14 2.35
N ILE A 584 5.04 14.18 3.09
CA ILE A 584 5.75 12.98 3.56
C ILE A 584 5.16 11.71 3.00
N CYS A 585 3.82 11.62 2.93
CA CYS A 585 3.12 10.47 2.41
C CYS A 585 2.03 10.89 1.42
N PRO A 586 1.66 10.02 0.46
CA PRO A 586 0.54 10.29 -0.42
C PRO A 586 -0.76 10.36 0.40
N MET A 587 -1.59 11.35 0.10
CA MET A 587 -2.95 11.41 0.66
C MET A 587 -3.92 10.80 -0.35
N ILE A 588 -4.74 9.87 0.09
CA ILE A 588 -5.72 9.21 -0.76
C ILE A 588 -7.13 9.39 -0.23
N LEU A 589 -8.12 9.30 -1.13
CA LEU A 589 -9.51 9.48 -0.77
C LEU A 589 -10.08 8.21 -0.13
N ASP A 590 -10.55 8.30 1.11
CA ASP A 590 -11.47 7.29 1.63
C ASP A 590 -12.83 7.44 0.93
N THR A 591 -13.18 6.48 0.09
CA THR A 591 -14.39 6.57 -0.74
C THR A 591 -15.69 6.52 0.06
N LYS A 592 -15.66 6.04 1.31
CA LYS A 592 -16.82 5.99 2.21
C LYS A 592 -17.06 7.34 2.89
N THR A 593 -16.05 7.90 3.53
CA THR A 593 -16.17 9.15 4.29
C THR A 593 -15.89 10.40 3.46
N LYS A 594 -15.33 10.25 2.25
CA LYS A 594 -14.87 11.35 1.38
C LYS A 594 -13.79 12.23 2.03
N GLN A 595 -13.08 11.70 3.00
CA GLN A 595 -11.99 12.39 3.69
C GLN A 595 -10.62 11.87 3.19
N PRO A 596 -9.58 12.73 3.19
CA PRO A 596 -8.23 12.29 2.89
C PRO A 596 -7.68 11.43 4.05
N VAL A 597 -6.97 10.37 3.68
CA VAL A 597 -6.25 9.50 4.61
C VAL A 597 -4.84 9.26 4.09
N GLY A 598 -3.88 9.02 4.98
CA GLY A 598 -2.51 8.68 4.58
C GLY A 598 -2.48 7.37 3.79
N GLY A 599 -1.89 7.42 2.61
CA GLY A 599 -1.93 6.36 1.60
C GLY A 599 -0.89 5.25 1.78
N LEU A 600 -0.36 5.07 2.99
CA LEU A 600 0.55 3.99 3.35
C LEU A 600 -0.02 3.15 4.48
N GLU A 601 0.34 1.88 4.56
CA GLU A 601 0.02 1.02 5.70
C GLU A 601 0.84 1.43 6.93
N MET A 602 0.38 1.01 8.10
CA MET A 602 0.96 1.38 9.39
C MET A 602 2.47 1.14 9.46
N GLN A 603 2.94 -0.04 9.08
CA GLN A 603 4.37 -0.38 9.11
C GLN A 603 5.18 0.51 8.14
N ASP A 604 4.63 0.80 6.97
CA ASP A 604 5.28 1.65 5.99
C ASP A 604 5.30 3.12 6.43
N MET A 605 4.28 3.58 7.17
CA MET A 605 4.27 4.90 7.82
C MET A 605 5.36 5.03 8.88
N GLU A 606 5.53 4.00 9.72
CA GLU A 606 6.62 3.96 10.71
C GLU A 606 8.00 3.98 10.04
N ASP A 607 8.17 3.25 8.95
CA ASP A 607 9.45 3.16 8.23
C ASP A 607 9.84 4.47 7.51
N ILE A 608 8.90 5.37 7.26
CA ILE A 608 9.17 6.75 6.78
C ILE A 608 9.26 7.76 7.93
N GLY A 609 9.31 7.30 9.18
CA GLY A 609 9.52 8.12 10.36
C GLY A 609 8.27 8.67 11.03
N MET A 610 7.07 8.25 10.61
CA MET A 610 5.82 8.66 11.26
C MET A 610 5.61 7.88 12.55
N ILE A 611 4.95 8.55 13.52
CA ILE A 611 4.59 7.94 14.80
C ILE A 611 3.09 7.76 14.88
N LYS A 612 2.72 6.52 15.17
CA LYS A 612 1.36 6.09 15.35
C LYS A 612 0.89 6.31 16.79
N PHE A 613 -0.35 6.73 16.94
CA PHE A 613 -1.10 6.76 18.17
C PHE A 613 -2.37 5.91 17.99
N ASP A 614 -2.54 4.87 18.79
CA ASP A 614 -3.69 3.99 18.67
C ASP A 614 -4.85 4.47 19.56
N ILE A 615 -5.86 5.05 18.91
CA ILE A 615 -7.08 5.52 19.55
C ILE A 615 -8.21 4.53 19.26
N LEU A 616 -8.50 3.66 20.22
CA LEU A 616 -9.42 2.54 20.07
C LEU A 616 -10.78 2.82 20.67
N GLY A 617 -11.82 2.76 19.83
CA GLY A 617 -13.20 2.87 20.29
C GLY A 617 -13.68 1.57 20.94
N ILE A 618 -14.02 1.60 22.23
CA ILE A 618 -14.47 0.45 23.02
C ILE A 618 -15.93 0.63 23.44
N ALA A 619 -16.82 -0.18 22.88
CA ALA A 619 -18.25 -0.10 23.14
C ALA A 619 -18.63 -0.36 24.61
N MET A 620 -17.79 -1.10 25.37
CA MET A 620 -18.03 -1.33 26.80
C MET A 620 -17.89 -0.03 27.61
N LEU A 621 -17.00 0.88 27.21
CA LEU A 621 -16.84 2.17 27.87
C LEU A 621 -18.10 3.04 27.72
N ASP A 622 -18.75 3.02 26.55
CA ASP A 622 -20.05 3.69 26.36
C ASP A 622 -21.12 3.12 27.27
N LYS A 623 -21.17 1.79 27.44
CA LYS A 623 -22.15 1.14 28.35
C LYS A 623 -21.89 1.51 29.79
N ILE A 624 -20.64 1.52 30.25
CA ILE A 624 -20.28 1.90 31.62
C ILE A 624 -20.68 3.36 31.86
N MET A 625 -20.31 4.28 30.98
CA MET A 625 -20.72 5.69 31.06
C MET A 625 -22.24 5.85 31.09
N GLY A 626 -22.97 5.07 30.28
CA GLY A 626 -24.43 5.06 30.28
C GLY A 626 -25.01 4.66 31.67
N VAL A 627 -24.45 3.63 32.27
CA VAL A 627 -24.86 3.19 33.65
C VAL A 627 -24.52 4.24 34.71
N GLU A 628 -23.32 4.83 34.66
CA GLU A 628 -22.91 5.92 35.57
C GLU A 628 -23.85 7.11 35.45
N ASN A 629 -24.21 7.54 34.25
CA ASN A 629 -25.16 8.62 34.02
C ASN A 629 -26.56 8.32 34.56
N ILE A 630 -27.04 7.07 34.47
CA ILE A 630 -28.33 6.65 35.02
C ILE A 630 -28.29 6.71 36.57
N LEU A 631 -27.20 6.22 37.17
CA LEU A 631 -27.04 6.21 38.63
C LEU A 631 -26.93 7.63 39.21
N GLU A 632 -26.22 8.53 38.53
CA GLU A 632 -26.01 9.90 39.03
C GLU A 632 -27.24 10.80 38.79
N LYS A 633 -27.92 10.66 37.64
CA LYS A 633 -29.00 11.57 37.22
C LYS A 633 -30.41 11.02 37.43
N GLY A 634 -30.55 9.75 37.82
CA GLY A 634 -31.85 9.12 38.01
C GLY A 634 -32.71 9.07 36.75
N THR A 635 -32.11 9.21 35.57
CA THR A 635 -32.82 9.28 34.31
C THR A 635 -32.73 7.92 33.60
N VAL A 636 -33.88 7.28 33.44
CA VAL A 636 -34.03 6.15 32.51
C VAL A 636 -33.99 6.70 31.09
N ILE A 637 -33.09 6.19 30.26
CA ILE A 637 -33.01 6.51 28.84
C ILE A 637 -34.20 5.90 28.10
#